data_81f93ebf1fbadb549c9a48a335c716a2
#
_entry.id   81f93ebf1fbadb549c9a48a335c716a2
#
_cell.length_a   1.000
_cell.length_b   1.000
_cell.length_c   1.000
_cell.angle_alpha   90.00
_cell.angle_beta   90.00
_cell.angle_gamma   90.00
#
_symmetry.space_group_name_H-M   'P 1'
#
loop_
_entity.id
_entity.type
_entity.pdbx_description
1 polymer ?
#
loop_
_entity_poly.entity_id
_entity_poly.type
_entity_poly.pdbx_seq_one_letter_code
_entity_poly.pdbx_strand_id
1 'polypeptide(L)'
;MKFAPAYNPADFEADIYAAWEAAGKFLPKKDEARADGKKAKRYSIVMPPPNANGNLHIGHGLTVAVEDSLTRYNRLRGRRTWYVPGADHAGFETWVVYERELEKSDRSRFSMSREEIYSEVWNFVQSKRGDMELQLRALGASCSWQDLTFTLDENVVRRTYKTFEQMWKDGLIYRGEKLVNYCTKHQTAFADIEVEYKDEKGVLYEIKYPFGPGVDSDAKVELLDENGEVEKVIEGGVVVSTTRPETLFGDTAVAINPNDKRYEFLHGKTLILPLTGREIPVVLDEHAEMGFGTGVVKITPAHDNDDFEVGLRHDLSRIQVIGFDGKMLPICGEEIAGLTVEEARKKTVKMLDAAGLLVGEKKMQHSVAHCYKCGTVIEPMLKEQWFIDTSKLAKMAIERLNNNEIKFYPENKQKVLINYLEGLKDWNISRQIPWGIAIPMFHKIDPNAEGEEWVFDTRTHLFEIEIGGVKYRRDEDTFDTWFSSSHWPIVCTNWEEGFKNEFYPLNVMETGADILFAWVARMIMMGVYVTGEVPFREVYLHGLVLDAKGKKMSKSKGNVINPMELIEKYGSDAFRMGILRGRSAGLNQAFSENSVISSRNLCNKLWNVSRFVQGMVDESAANLTETSVVDYTTENAGEDWICHEINRASSMLEQAMSEYRFSEAVEIVYSLVWDKYADWFLESQKIFKNIPLLKKTLENVLMMMHPFAPFVTEVIWQNLSWTSGMVIDAGWPEIMKYDEISAMNFERMIEVVTKIRATNNSLSLLNNNKKFGLLFGEDVMAIENTLLLKFLSHVPYISSTNGTPRGLKLAIANHELYLDVTAEVVAKYKNELTEKILAVGRELDGLNSRMMNPSYVERAPAELVRETRNLIAEKENLIEEMKMQLNVI
;
A
#
# COMPACT_ATOMS: atom_id res chain seq x y z
N MET A 1 -1.80 -39.54 -10.35
CA MET A 1 -2.30 -39.07 -11.67
C MET A 1 -1.09 -38.89 -12.59
N LYS A 2 -1.20 -39.08 -13.91
CA LYS A 2 -0.10 -38.71 -14.82
C LYS A 2 -0.10 -37.21 -15.06
N PHE A 3 1.06 -36.56 -14.99
CA PHE A 3 1.20 -35.16 -15.34
C PHE A 3 0.60 -34.83 -16.72
N ALA A 4 -0.29 -33.83 -16.78
CA ALA A 4 -0.79 -33.33 -18.08
C ALA A 4 0.37 -32.69 -18.90
N PRO A 5 0.24 -32.58 -20.24
CA PRO A 5 1.28 -31.99 -21.08
C PRO A 5 1.64 -30.54 -20.71
N ALA A 6 0.66 -29.75 -20.18
CA ALA A 6 0.85 -28.40 -19.71
C ALA A 6 0.08 -28.21 -18.41
N TYR A 7 0.52 -27.25 -17.57
CA TYR A 7 -0.19 -26.81 -16.38
C TYR A 7 -1.33 -25.86 -16.77
N ASN A 8 -2.56 -26.20 -16.36
CA ASN A 8 -3.70 -25.30 -16.47
C ASN A 8 -4.23 -25.02 -15.05
N PRO A 9 -4.07 -23.80 -14.51
CA PRO A 9 -4.49 -23.46 -13.14
C PRO A 9 -5.95 -23.76 -12.85
N ALA A 10 -6.84 -23.50 -13.81
CA ALA A 10 -8.29 -23.70 -13.65
C ALA A 10 -8.70 -25.15 -13.35
N ASP A 11 -7.85 -26.13 -13.70
CA ASP A 11 -8.13 -27.55 -13.45
C ASP A 11 -7.84 -27.96 -11.99
N PHE A 12 -7.16 -27.10 -11.19
CA PHE A 12 -6.61 -27.52 -9.90
C PHE A 12 -6.85 -26.54 -8.75
N GLU A 13 -6.80 -25.21 -8.98
CA GLU A 13 -6.72 -24.22 -7.90
C GLU A 13 -7.89 -24.31 -6.90
N ALA A 14 -9.12 -24.46 -7.38
CA ALA A 14 -10.30 -24.56 -6.52
C ALA A 14 -10.27 -25.82 -5.64
N ASP A 15 -9.94 -26.97 -6.21
CA ASP A 15 -9.91 -28.26 -5.49
C ASP A 15 -8.76 -28.31 -4.48
N ILE A 16 -7.60 -27.77 -4.81
CA ILE A 16 -6.46 -27.67 -3.89
C ILE A 16 -6.81 -26.77 -2.70
N TYR A 17 -7.42 -25.62 -2.96
CA TYR A 17 -7.84 -24.71 -1.88
C TYR A 17 -8.84 -25.38 -0.94
N ALA A 18 -9.85 -26.02 -1.48
CA ALA A 18 -10.84 -26.76 -0.71
C ALA A 18 -10.20 -27.90 0.12
N ALA A 19 -9.22 -28.60 -0.44
CA ALA A 19 -8.48 -29.65 0.25
C ALA A 19 -7.67 -29.10 1.44
N TRP A 20 -6.98 -27.98 1.31
CA TRP A 20 -6.28 -27.33 2.43
C TRP A 20 -7.23 -26.90 3.53
N GLU A 21 -8.35 -26.26 3.18
CA GLU A 21 -9.36 -25.78 4.14
C GLU A 21 -9.98 -26.96 4.89
N ALA A 22 -10.43 -28.01 4.17
CA ALA A 22 -11.01 -29.22 4.75
C ALA A 22 -10.03 -29.97 5.68
N ALA A 23 -8.74 -29.95 5.34
CA ALA A 23 -7.69 -30.55 6.16
C ALA A 23 -7.25 -29.67 7.34
N GLY A 24 -7.85 -28.50 7.55
CA GLY A 24 -7.53 -27.57 8.64
C GLY A 24 -6.12 -26.97 8.59
N LYS A 25 -5.51 -26.88 7.38
CA LYS A 25 -4.12 -26.44 7.22
C LYS A 25 -3.89 -24.94 7.50
N PHE A 26 -4.96 -24.17 7.56
CA PHE A 26 -4.89 -22.73 7.82
C PHE A 26 -4.98 -22.38 9.31
N LEU A 27 -5.34 -23.37 10.15
CA LEU A 27 -5.44 -23.17 11.58
C LEU A 27 -4.08 -23.16 12.26
N PRO A 28 -3.89 -22.38 13.34
CA PRO A 28 -2.66 -22.45 14.13
C PRO A 28 -2.48 -23.84 14.71
N LYS A 29 -1.31 -24.46 14.51
CA LYS A 29 -0.98 -25.77 15.09
C LYS A 29 -1.09 -25.70 16.62
N LYS A 30 -1.52 -26.80 17.25
CA LYS A 30 -1.56 -26.92 18.71
C LYS A 30 -0.16 -26.71 19.30
N ASP A 31 -0.10 -26.25 20.55
CA ASP A 31 1.17 -26.02 21.26
C ASP A 31 1.80 -27.36 21.70
N GLU A 32 2.25 -28.12 20.73
CA GLU A 32 3.00 -29.34 20.95
C GLU A 32 4.49 -29.01 21.09
N ALA A 33 5.13 -29.56 22.13
CA ALA A 33 6.57 -29.38 22.28
C ALA A 33 7.29 -29.99 21.08
N ARG A 34 8.24 -29.27 20.50
CA ARG A 34 9.12 -29.73 19.43
C ARG A 34 9.97 -30.90 19.97
N ALA A 35 10.58 -31.67 19.08
CA ALA A 35 11.49 -32.77 19.45
C ALA A 35 12.65 -32.29 20.34
N ASP A 36 13.02 -30.98 20.29
CA ASP A 36 14.02 -30.36 21.17
C ASP A 36 13.47 -29.87 22.51
N GLY A 37 12.20 -30.18 22.83
CA GLY A 37 11.51 -29.78 24.07
C GLY A 37 11.13 -28.29 24.15
N LYS A 38 11.41 -27.49 23.13
CA LYS A 38 11.08 -26.05 23.05
C LYS A 38 9.71 -25.85 22.41
N LYS A 39 8.99 -24.84 22.89
CA LYS A 39 7.76 -24.37 22.23
C LYS A 39 8.05 -23.76 20.86
N ALA A 40 7.21 -24.07 19.88
CA ALA A 40 7.32 -23.45 18.58
C ALA A 40 7.10 -21.92 18.67
N LYS A 41 7.95 -21.15 18.01
CA LYS A 41 7.77 -19.68 17.93
C LYS A 41 6.42 -19.37 17.28
N ARG A 42 5.76 -18.33 17.74
CA ARG A 42 4.48 -17.85 17.21
C ARG A 42 4.71 -16.88 16.05
N TYR A 43 3.75 -16.82 15.16
CA TYR A 43 3.65 -15.80 14.12
C TYR A 43 2.17 -15.44 13.92
N SER A 44 1.84 -14.18 14.07
CA SER A 44 0.48 -13.66 13.90
C SER A 44 0.44 -12.46 12.99
N ILE A 45 -0.52 -12.46 12.09
CA ILE A 45 -0.84 -11.37 11.19
C ILE A 45 -2.37 -11.30 11.03
N VAL A 46 -2.90 -10.11 10.90
CA VAL A 46 -4.33 -9.88 10.66
C VAL A 46 -4.50 -9.12 9.36
N MET A 47 -5.44 -9.54 8.55
CA MET A 47 -5.73 -8.88 7.27
C MET A 47 -6.34 -7.50 7.53
N PRO A 48 -5.85 -6.43 6.88
CA PRO A 48 -6.61 -5.19 6.78
C PRO A 48 -7.99 -5.52 6.22
N PRO A 49 -9.07 -5.26 6.97
CA PRO A 49 -10.39 -5.75 6.57
C PRO A 49 -10.88 -5.04 5.33
N PRO A 50 -11.08 -5.72 4.19
CA PRO A 50 -11.64 -5.09 3.02
C PRO A 50 -13.06 -4.59 3.28
N ASN A 51 -13.43 -3.46 2.68
CA ASN A 51 -14.78 -2.92 2.77
C ASN A 51 -15.78 -3.87 2.11
N ALA A 52 -16.76 -4.36 2.87
CA ALA A 52 -17.80 -5.29 2.38
C ALA A 52 -18.87 -4.56 1.55
N ASN A 53 -18.47 -3.80 0.53
CA ASN A 53 -19.33 -2.97 -0.31
C ASN A 53 -19.10 -3.15 -1.82
N GLY A 54 -18.32 -4.14 -2.23
CA GLY A 54 -18.05 -4.44 -3.63
C GLY A 54 -16.91 -5.41 -3.84
N ASN A 55 -16.53 -5.64 -5.10
CA ASN A 55 -15.45 -6.54 -5.46
C ASN A 55 -14.09 -6.01 -5.01
N LEU A 56 -13.18 -6.95 -4.75
CA LEU A 56 -11.77 -6.66 -4.48
C LEU A 56 -11.12 -5.97 -5.68
N HIS A 57 -10.16 -5.14 -5.41
CA HIS A 57 -9.32 -4.50 -6.43
C HIS A 57 -7.87 -4.99 -6.30
N ILE A 58 -7.03 -4.63 -7.26
CA ILE A 58 -5.63 -5.10 -7.34
C ILE A 58 -4.81 -4.80 -6.08
N GLY A 59 -5.12 -3.73 -5.33
CA GLY A 59 -4.49 -3.43 -4.04
C GLY A 59 -4.72 -4.53 -3.00
N HIS A 60 -5.96 -5.04 -2.90
CA HIS A 60 -6.27 -6.18 -2.04
C HIS A 60 -5.51 -7.44 -2.47
N GLY A 61 -5.36 -7.64 -3.79
CA GLY A 61 -4.54 -8.73 -4.33
C GLY A 61 -3.07 -8.63 -3.92
N LEU A 62 -2.52 -7.41 -3.84
CA LEU A 62 -1.16 -7.17 -3.32
C LEU A 62 -1.07 -7.50 -1.83
N THR A 63 -2.01 -7.02 -1.01
CA THR A 63 -2.08 -7.33 0.42
C THR A 63 -2.09 -8.84 0.66
N VAL A 64 -2.98 -9.57 -0.03
CA VAL A 64 -3.04 -11.05 0.08
C VAL A 64 -1.72 -11.68 -0.35
N ALA A 65 -1.11 -11.24 -1.46
CA ALA A 65 0.15 -11.80 -1.93
C ALA A 65 1.28 -11.62 -0.92
N VAL A 66 1.36 -10.46 -0.25
CA VAL A 66 2.35 -10.17 0.79
C VAL A 66 2.08 -10.99 2.05
N GLU A 67 0.89 -10.88 2.61
CA GLU A 67 0.52 -11.49 3.90
C GLU A 67 0.56 -13.02 3.84
N ASP A 68 0.04 -13.59 2.75
CA ASP A 68 0.00 -15.04 2.59
C ASP A 68 1.40 -15.63 2.30
N SER A 69 2.25 -14.89 1.57
CA SER A 69 3.66 -15.30 1.39
C SER A 69 4.40 -15.35 2.73
N LEU A 70 4.22 -14.35 3.59
CA LEU A 70 4.77 -14.34 4.96
C LEU A 70 4.20 -15.48 5.79
N THR A 71 2.91 -15.72 5.70
CA THR A 71 2.20 -16.75 6.45
C THR A 71 2.69 -18.15 6.07
N ARG A 72 2.74 -18.50 4.77
CA ARG A 72 3.22 -19.79 4.28
C ARG A 72 4.69 -20.00 4.57
N TYR A 73 5.53 -18.97 4.39
CA TYR A 73 6.94 -19.03 4.77
C TYR A 73 7.10 -19.36 6.26
N ASN A 74 6.36 -18.68 7.15
CA ASN A 74 6.45 -18.93 8.58
C ASN A 74 5.91 -20.33 8.98
N ARG A 75 4.89 -20.84 8.28
CA ARG A 75 4.42 -22.24 8.47
C ARG A 75 5.49 -23.25 8.12
N LEU A 76 6.14 -23.09 6.95
CA LEU A 76 7.25 -23.95 6.52
C LEU A 76 8.44 -23.87 7.48
N ARG A 77 8.68 -22.70 8.11
CA ARG A 77 9.70 -22.55 9.18
C ARG A 77 9.28 -23.20 10.51
N GLY A 78 8.14 -23.87 10.55
CA GLY A 78 7.65 -24.59 11.72
C GLY A 78 7.14 -23.67 12.84
N ARG A 79 6.76 -22.42 12.53
CA ARG A 79 6.12 -21.52 13.48
C ARG A 79 4.64 -21.86 13.64
N ARG A 80 4.09 -21.62 14.82
CA ARG A 80 2.64 -21.61 15.04
C ARG A 80 2.07 -20.33 14.44
N THR A 81 1.47 -20.46 13.27
CA THR A 81 1.09 -19.31 12.45
C THR A 81 -0.41 -19.10 12.50
N TRP A 82 -0.84 -17.87 12.77
CA TRP A 82 -2.23 -17.45 12.77
C TRP A 82 -2.43 -16.23 11.87
N TYR A 83 -3.19 -16.43 10.79
CA TYR A 83 -3.57 -15.39 9.84
C TYR A 83 -5.08 -15.20 9.91
N VAL A 84 -5.53 -14.06 10.46
CA VAL A 84 -6.95 -13.78 10.71
C VAL A 84 -7.51 -12.95 9.56
N PRO A 85 -8.53 -13.45 8.85
CA PRO A 85 -9.22 -12.66 7.82
C PRO A 85 -10.20 -11.68 8.46
N GLY A 86 -10.53 -10.61 7.73
CA GLY A 86 -11.47 -9.61 8.20
C GLY A 86 -12.38 -9.06 7.11
N ALA A 87 -13.43 -8.37 7.56
CA ALA A 87 -14.34 -7.59 6.73
C ALA A 87 -14.73 -6.31 7.46
N ASP A 88 -14.77 -5.18 6.74
CA ASP A 88 -15.18 -3.90 7.31
C ASP A 88 -16.59 -3.53 6.82
N HIS A 89 -17.46 -3.11 7.76
CA HIS A 89 -18.73 -2.50 7.43
C HIS A 89 -18.57 -1.16 6.72
N ALA A 90 -17.41 -0.51 6.90
CA ALA A 90 -16.96 0.71 6.24
C ALA A 90 -18.04 1.81 6.24
N GLY A 91 -18.55 2.15 7.40
CA GLY A 91 -19.61 3.14 7.70
C GLY A 91 -19.97 4.08 6.55
N PHE A 92 -19.27 5.21 6.45
CA PHE A 92 -19.54 6.20 5.40
C PHE A 92 -19.28 5.66 3.97
N GLU A 93 -18.24 4.87 3.77
CA GLU A 93 -17.87 4.32 2.45
C GLU A 93 -19.00 3.45 1.86
N THR A 94 -19.53 2.55 2.67
CA THR A 94 -20.63 1.65 2.29
C THR A 94 -21.92 2.44 2.12
N TRP A 95 -22.16 3.40 3.03
CA TRP A 95 -23.31 4.28 2.94
C TRP A 95 -23.38 5.00 1.57
N VAL A 96 -22.31 5.62 1.13
CA VAL A 96 -22.26 6.33 -0.16
C VAL A 96 -22.48 5.38 -1.35
N VAL A 97 -21.98 4.15 -1.29
CA VAL A 97 -22.24 3.15 -2.34
C VAL A 97 -23.73 2.80 -2.38
N TYR A 98 -24.31 2.55 -1.22
CA TYR A 98 -25.73 2.18 -1.13
C TYR A 98 -26.67 3.36 -1.48
N GLU A 99 -26.35 4.58 -1.06
CA GLU A 99 -27.11 5.80 -1.41
C GLU A 99 -27.23 5.97 -2.93
N ARG A 100 -26.15 5.68 -3.69
CA ARG A 100 -26.20 5.66 -5.16
C ARG A 100 -27.12 4.57 -5.73
N GLU A 101 -27.25 3.43 -5.07
CA GLU A 101 -28.20 2.40 -5.48
C GLU A 101 -29.65 2.83 -5.22
N LEU A 102 -29.92 3.54 -4.12
CA LEU A 102 -31.20 4.18 -3.85
C LEU A 102 -31.53 5.22 -4.93
N GLU A 103 -30.59 6.12 -5.26
CA GLU A 103 -30.75 7.15 -6.31
C GLU A 103 -31.09 6.52 -7.67
N LYS A 104 -30.47 5.40 -8.05
CA LYS A 104 -30.81 4.67 -9.31
C LYS A 104 -32.23 4.11 -9.34
N SER A 105 -32.80 3.90 -8.16
CA SER A 105 -34.16 3.37 -7.98
C SER A 105 -35.18 4.48 -7.72
N ASP A 106 -34.81 5.76 -7.93
CA ASP A 106 -35.63 6.94 -7.62
C ASP A 106 -36.10 6.98 -6.14
N ARG A 107 -35.30 6.41 -5.22
CA ARG A 107 -35.57 6.40 -3.78
C ARG A 107 -34.63 7.36 -3.05
N SER A 108 -35.11 7.97 -1.97
CA SER A 108 -34.33 8.88 -1.13
C SER A 108 -34.31 8.41 0.31
N ARG A 109 -33.17 8.51 0.96
CA ARG A 109 -33.04 8.23 2.39
C ARG A 109 -33.98 9.08 3.26
N PHE A 110 -34.31 10.27 2.81
CA PHE A 110 -35.20 11.19 3.54
C PHE A 110 -36.68 10.76 3.56
N SER A 111 -37.05 9.75 2.74
CA SER A 111 -38.41 9.15 2.69
C SER A 111 -38.48 7.79 3.38
N MET A 112 -37.41 7.35 4.06
CA MET A 112 -37.33 6.03 4.68
C MET A 112 -37.05 6.16 6.18
N SER A 113 -37.53 5.19 6.97
CA SER A 113 -37.11 5.10 8.37
C SER A 113 -35.65 4.63 8.49
N ARG A 114 -35.03 4.95 9.60
CA ARG A 114 -33.63 4.54 9.86
C ARG A 114 -33.48 3.02 9.93
N GLU A 115 -34.46 2.33 10.48
CA GLU A 115 -34.52 0.88 10.61
C GLU A 115 -34.63 0.19 9.25
N GLU A 116 -35.47 0.71 8.34
CA GLU A 116 -35.59 0.23 6.98
C GLU A 116 -34.26 0.36 6.25
N ILE A 117 -33.64 1.56 6.31
CA ILE A 117 -32.32 1.80 5.72
C ILE A 117 -31.29 0.82 6.28
N TYR A 118 -31.18 0.69 7.60
CA TYR A 118 -30.21 -0.19 8.25
C TYR A 118 -30.38 -1.64 7.80
N SER A 119 -31.62 -2.14 7.76
CA SER A 119 -31.93 -3.50 7.33
C SER A 119 -31.54 -3.77 5.87
N GLU A 120 -31.84 -2.82 4.98
CA GLU A 120 -31.49 -2.96 3.56
C GLU A 120 -29.97 -2.92 3.34
N VAL A 121 -29.24 -1.98 4.01
CA VAL A 121 -27.76 -1.90 3.95
C VAL A 121 -27.13 -3.15 4.53
N TRP A 122 -27.66 -3.69 5.64
CA TRP A 122 -27.19 -4.95 6.21
C TRP A 122 -27.25 -6.10 5.18
N ASN A 123 -28.39 -6.28 4.52
CA ASN A 123 -28.54 -7.32 3.51
C ASN A 123 -27.60 -7.13 2.32
N PHE A 124 -27.43 -5.89 1.87
CA PHE A 124 -26.49 -5.54 0.83
C PHE A 124 -25.03 -5.92 1.22
N VAL A 125 -24.61 -5.54 2.43
CA VAL A 125 -23.26 -5.82 2.96
C VAL A 125 -23.02 -7.32 3.11
N GLN A 126 -24.00 -8.08 3.65
CA GLN A 126 -23.85 -9.53 3.79
C GLN A 126 -23.67 -10.24 2.44
N SER A 127 -24.41 -9.80 1.40
CA SER A 127 -24.22 -10.33 0.04
C SER A 127 -22.80 -10.02 -0.48
N LYS A 128 -22.34 -8.78 -0.33
CA LYS A 128 -20.99 -8.37 -0.80
C LYS A 128 -19.86 -9.03 -0.02
N ARG A 129 -20.05 -9.29 1.27
CA ARG A 129 -19.12 -10.04 2.10
C ARG A 129 -18.92 -11.46 1.57
N GLY A 130 -20.01 -12.17 1.22
CA GLY A 130 -19.91 -13.51 0.62
C GLY A 130 -19.11 -13.53 -0.69
N ASP A 131 -19.37 -12.58 -1.59
CA ASP A 131 -18.59 -12.41 -2.83
C ASP A 131 -17.10 -12.18 -2.54
N MET A 132 -16.78 -11.32 -1.58
CA MET A 132 -15.41 -10.99 -1.17
C MET A 132 -14.66 -12.21 -0.62
N GLU A 133 -15.32 -13.02 0.24
CA GLU A 133 -14.70 -14.24 0.79
C GLU A 133 -14.33 -15.24 -0.31
N LEU A 134 -15.17 -15.40 -1.35
CA LEU A 134 -14.86 -16.24 -2.50
C LEU A 134 -13.64 -15.70 -3.27
N GLN A 135 -13.55 -14.38 -3.46
CA GLN A 135 -12.42 -13.75 -4.13
C GLN A 135 -11.10 -13.91 -3.35
N LEU A 136 -11.15 -13.81 -2.01
CA LEU A 136 -9.98 -14.05 -1.16
C LEU A 136 -9.49 -15.50 -1.24
N ARG A 137 -10.43 -16.47 -1.31
CA ARG A 137 -10.07 -17.88 -1.55
C ARG A 137 -9.43 -18.10 -2.91
N ALA A 138 -9.96 -17.46 -3.95
CA ALA A 138 -9.39 -17.52 -5.29
C ALA A 138 -7.98 -16.90 -5.37
N LEU A 139 -7.68 -15.88 -4.56
CA LEU A 139 -6.34 -15.31 -4.38
C LEU A 139 -5.39 -16.23 -3.61
N GLY A 140 -5.88 -17.32 -3.03
CA GLY A 140 -5.08 -18.29 -2.28
C GLY A 140 -4.77 -17.88 -0.84
N ALA A 141 -5.55 -16.97 -0.24
CA ALA A 141 -5.36 -16.52 1.13
C ALA A 141 -5.52 -17.67 2.13
N SER A 142 -4.45 -18.08 2.82
CA SER A 142 -4.46 -19.19 3.76
C SER A 142 -4.86 -18.78 5.18
N CYS A 143 -6.01 -18.11 5.26
CA CYS A 143 -6.55 -17.53 6.49
C CYS A 143 -7.27 -18.57 7.35
N SER A 144 -7.34 -18.35 8.65
CA SER A 144 -8.19 -19.06 9.59
C SER A 144 -9.64 -18.57 9.43
N TRP A 145 -10.39 -19.17 8.51
CA TRP A 145 -11.77 -18.73 8.17
C TRP A 145 -12.75 -18.82 9.34
N GLN A 146 -12.55 -19.73 10.29
CA GLN A 146 -13.36 -19.80 11.50
C GLN A 146 -13.21 -18.57 12.41
N ASP A 147 -12.10 -17.84 12.26
CA ASP A 147 -11.78 -16.63 13.03
C ASP A 147 -12.07 -15.35 12.23
N LEU A 148 -12.78 -15.46 11.09
CA LEU A 148 -13.18 -14.31 10.31
C LEU A 148 -13.88 -13.28 11.19
N THR A 149 -13.35 -12.08 11.25
CA THR A 149 -13.85 -10.99 12.09
C THR A 149 -14.51 -9.92 11.21
N PHE A 150 -15.76 -9.58 11.52
CA PHE A 150 -16.48 -8.48 10.88
C PHE A 150 -16.64 -7.32 11.86
N THR A 151 -16.41 -6.11 11.41
CA THR A 151 -16.40 -4.93 12.30
C THR A 151 -17.74 -4.60 12.97
N LEU A 152 -18.85 -5.26 12.58
CA LEU A 152 -20.15 -5.22 13.29
C LEU A 152 -20.43 -6.48 14.09
N ASP A 153 -19.49 -7.41 14.25
CA ASP A 153 -19.66 -8.54 15.14
C ASP A 153 -19.83 -8.09 16.60
N GLU A 154 -20.58 -8.82 17.37
CA GLU A 154 -20.95 -8.48 18.75
C GLU A 154 -19.72 -8.24 19.65
N ASN A 155 -18.68 -9.04 19.50
CA ASN A 155 -17.43 -8.89 20.25
C ASN A 155 -16.70 -7.58 19.89
N VAL A 156 -16.73 -7.16 18.63
CA VAL A 156 -16.13 -5.90 18.16
C VAL A 156 -16.89 -4.71 18.71
N VAL A 157 -18.23 -4.72 18.56
CA VAL A 157 -19.12 -3.65 19.10
C VAL A 157 -18.95 -3.54 20.62
N ARG A 158 -18.97 -4.68 21.33
CA ARG A 158 -18.77 -4.70 22.79
C ARG A 158 -17.40 -4.12 23.19
N ARG A 159 -16.33 -4.44 22.47
CA ARG A 159 -14.99 -3.86 22.74
C ARG A 159 -14.98 -2.35 22.49
N THR A 160 -15.57 -1.91 21.40
CA THR A 160 -15.71 -0.49 21.05
C THR A 160 -16.43 0.27 22.16
N TYR A 161 -17.53 -0.27 22.67
CA TYR A 161 -18.28 0.34 23.76
C TYR A 161 -17.51 0.35 25.09
N LYS A 162 -16.82 -0.73 25.43
CA LYS A 162 -15.96 -0.76 26.64
C LYS A 162 -14.86 0.30 26.57
N THR A 163 -14.23 0.46 25.43
CA THR A 163 -13.20 1.50 25.27
C THR A 163 -13.78 2.89 25.34
N PHE A 164 -14.94 3.13 24.71
CA PHE A 164 -15.63 4.41 24.78
C PHE A 164 -16.00 4.74 26.24
N GLU A 165 -16.59 3.79 26.98
CA GLU A 165 -16.95 3.97 28.39
C GLU A 165 -15.74 4.32 29.26
N GLN A 166 -14.63 3.60 29.05
CA GLN A 166 -13.38 3.86 29.77
C GLN A 166 -12.84 5.27 29.47
N MET A 167 -12.80 5.67 28.18
CA MET A 167 -12.35 7.00 27.78
C MET A 167 -13.27 8.10 28.30
N TRP A 168 -14.59 7.86 28.33
CA TRP A 168 -15.56 8.77 28.92
C TRP A 168 -15.29 8.98 30.42
N LYS A 169 -15.09 7.90 31.18
CA LYS A 169 -14.75 7.96 32.60
C LYS A 169 -13.40 8.63 32.87
N ASP A 170 -12.43 8.44 31.99
CA ASP A 170 -11.10 9.06 32.08
C ASP A 170 -11.10 10.54 31.62
N GLY A 171 -12.24 11.08 31.16
CA GLY A 171 -12.40 12.46 30.69
C GLY A 171 -11.71 12.74 29.34
N LEU A 172 -11.40 11.68 28.57
CA LEU A 172 -10.79 11.80 27.23
C LEU A 172 -11.85 11.98 26.14
N ILE A 173 -13.09 11.54 26.37
CA ILE A 173 -14.21 11.78 25.47
C ILE A 173 -15.07 12.88 26.03
N TYR A 174 -15.48 13.81 25.20
CA TYR A 174 -16.38 14.90 25.55
C TYR A 174 -17.31 15.24 24.39
N ARG A 175 -18.45 15.85 24.70
CA ARG A 175 -19.33 16.47 23.72
C ARG A 175 -19.11 17.96 23.74
N GLY A 176 -18.97 18.56 22.57
CA GLY A 176 -18.75 20.00 22.47
C GLY A 176 -19.12 20.55 21.10
N GLU A 177 -19.40 21.85 21.07
CA GLU A 177 -19.58 22.58 19.84
C GLU A 177 -18.23 23.05 19.31
N LYS A 178 -17.84 22.50 18.14
CA LYS A 178 -16.64 22.92 17.41
C LYS A 178 -16.94 23.12 15.94
N LEU A 179 -16.04 23.80 15.27
CA LEU A 179 -16.05 23.88 13.83
C LEU A 179 -15.58 22.55 13.25
N VAL A 180 -16.40 21.94 12.39
CA VAL A 180 -16.11 20.64 11.75
C VAL A 180 -16.17 20.74 10.24
N ASN A 181 -15.40 19.92 9.56
CA ASN A 181 -15.49 19.75 8.11
C ASN A 181 -16.82 19.07 7.75
N TYR A 182 -17.71 19.73 7.07
CA TYR A 182 -19.05 19.23 6.79
C TYR A 182 -19.34 19.15 5.31
N CYS A 183 -19.84 18.00 4.86
CA CYS A 183 -20.32 17.80 3.49
C CYS A 183 -21.82 18.04 3.43
N THR A 184 -22.24 19.10 2.78
CA THR A 184 -23.65 19.50 2.68
C THR A 184 -24.48 18.54 1.80
N LYS A 185 -23.85 17.83 0.86
CA LYS A 185 -24.53 16.80 0.05
C LYS A 185 -24.84 15.53 0.87
N HIS A 186 -23.86 15.00 1.59
CA HIS A 186 -24.05 13.81 2.42
C HIS A 186 -24.59 14.14 3.83
N GLN A 187 -24.64 15.42 4.18
CA GLN A 187 -25.09 15.94 5.48
C GLN A 187 -24.42 15.22 6.68
N THR A 188 -23.09 15.14 6.63
CA THR A 188 -22.28 14.54 7.69
C THR A 188 -20.94 15.25 7.85
N ALA A 189 -20.39 15.21 9.05
CA ALA A 189 -19.08 15.72 9.38
C ALA A 189 -17.97 14.70 9.05
N PHE A 190 -16.76 15.21 8.83
CA PHE A 190 -15.52 14.46 8.55
C PHE A 190 -14.40 14.86 9.48
N ALA A 191 -13.47 13.95 9.72
CA ALA A 191 -12.16 14.29 10.27
C ALA A 191 -11.27 14.92 9.18
N ASP A 192 -10.28 15.72 9.58
CA ASP A 192 -9.38 16.43 8.64
C ASP A 192 -8.72 15.51 7.62
N ILE A 193 -8.40 14.28 8.03
CA ILE A 193 -7.75 13.29 7.14
C ILE A 193 -8.67 12.75 6.02
N GLU A 194 -9.98 12.99 6.11
CA GLU A 194 -10.98 12.55 5.12
C GLU A 194 -11.29 13.63 4.07
N VAL A 195 -10.56 14.74 4.10
CA VAL A 195 -10.75 15.89 3.21
C VAL A 195 -9.67 15.92 2.13
N GLU A 196 -10.07 16.08 0.88
CA GLU A 196 -9.15 16.26 -0.26
C GLU A 196 -9.02 17.74 -0.60
N TYR A 197 -7.79 18.26 -0.61
CA TYR A 197 -7.51 19.61 -1.04
C TYR A 197 -7.18 19.66 -2.52
N LYS A 198 -7.80 20.62 -3.25
CA LYS A 198 -7.57 20.84 -4.68
C LYS A 198 -7.25 22.30 -4.94
N ASP A 199 -6.25 22.55 -5.77
CA ASP A 199 -5.92 23.89 -6.20
C ASP A 199 -6.93 24.35 -7.27
N GLU A 200 -7.66 25.41 -6.97
CA GLU A 200 -8.69 25.99 -7.83
C GLU A 200 -8.40 27.45 -8.14
N LYS A 201 -8.92 27.90 -9.28
CA LYS A 201 -8.90 29.31 -9.65
C LYS A 201 -10.05 30.01 -8.95
N GLY A 202 -9.73 30.98 -8.10
CA GLY A 202 -10.69 31.79 -7.37
C GLY A 202 -10.52 33.27 -7.65
N VAL A 203 -11.36 34.04 -6.98
CA VAL A 203 -11.32 35.49 -6.98
C VAL A 203 -11.25 35.96 -5.53
N LEU A 204 -10.30 36.82 -5.24
CA LEU A 204 -10.20 37.56 -4.00
C LEU A 204 -10.95 38.87 -4.16
N TYR A 205 -12.01 39.08 -3.37
CA TYR A 205 -12.84 40.26 -3.38
C TYR A 205 -12.35 41.23 -2.33
N GLU A 206 -12.12 42.49 -2.70
CA GLU A 206 -11.77 43.59 -1.79
C GLU A 206 -13.03 44.35 -1.46
N ILE A 207 -13.44 44.31 -0.18
CA ILE A 207 -14.73 44.85 0.30
C ILE A 207 -14.47 45.94 1.33
N LYS A 208 -15.09 47.10 1.14
CA LYS A 208 -15.03 48.24 2.08
C LYS A 208 -16.00 48.01 3.24
N TYR A 209 -15.48 48.07 4.44
CA TYR A 209 -16.23 48.09 5.70
C TYR A 209 -16.22 49.52 6.22
N PRO A 210 -17.37 50.21 6.20
CA PRO A 210 -17.47 51.63 6.64
C PRO A 210 -17.14 51.75 8.13
N PHE A 211 -16.61 52.93 8.51
CA PHE A 211 -16.37 53.23 9.91
C PHE A 211 -17.67 53.32 10.71
N GLY A 212 -17.63 52.81 11.94
CA GLY A 212 -18.72 52.92 12.89
C GLY A 212 -18.75 54.27 13.62
N PRO A 213 -19.73 54.43 14.54
CA PRO A 213 -19.84 55.65 15.32
C PRO A 213 -18.58 55.98 16.12
N GLY A 214 -18.20 57.27 16.13
CA GLY A 214 -17.03 57.75 16.87
C GLY A 214 -15.70 57.61 16.17
N VAL A 215 -15.72 57.28 14.86
CA VAL A 215 -14.58 57.41 13.96
C VAL A 215 -14.87 58.55 12.96
N ASP A 216 -13.86 59.35 12.64
CA ASP A 216 -14.00 60.41 11.63
C ASP A 216 -14.35 59.84 10.27
N SER A 217 -15.49 60.25 9.68
CA SER A 217 -15.97 59.77 8.39
C SER A 217 -15.02 60.10 7.24
N ASP A 218 -14.18 61.11 7.38
CA ASP A 218 -13.21 61.55 6.38
C ASP A 218 -11.80 60.96 6.61
N ALA A 219 -11.64 60.12 7.62
CA ALA A 219 -10.40 59.44 7.89
C ALA A 219 -10.01 58.55 6.69
N LYS A 220 -8.71 58.50 6.38
CA LYS A 220 -8.14 57.81 5.21
C LYS A 220 -7.24 56.69 5.67
N VAL A 221 -7.33 55.61 4.96
CA VAL A 221 -6.46 54.43 5.13
C VAL A 221 -5.67 54.19 3.85
N GLU A 222 -4.38 54.07 3.97
CA GLU A 222 -3.48 53.75 2.86
C GLU A 222 -3.34 52.23 2.70
N LEU A 223 -3.68 51.70 1.52
CA LEU A 223 -3.40 50.34 1.15
C LEU A 223 -2.03 50.30 0.45
N LEU A 224 -1.16 49.40 0.89
CA LEU A 224 0.20 49.26 0.38
C LEU A 224 0.27 48.08 -0.61
N ASP A 225 1.08 48.24 -1.64
CA ASP A 225 1.45 47.14 -2.54
C ASP A 225 2.50 46.21 -1.91
N GLU A 226 2.92 45.18 -2.63
CA GLU A 226 3.94 44.20 -2.21
C GLU A 226 5.34 44.82 -1.92
N ASN A 227 5.58 46.03 -2.42
CA ASN A 227 6.82 46.79 -2.20
C ASN A 227 6.71 47.77 -1.02
N GLY A 228 5.52 47.90 -0.41
CA GLY A 228 5.25 48.86 0.65
C GLY A 228 4.96 50.26 0.15
N GLU A 229 4.67 50.45 -1.15
CA GLU A 229 4.23 51.74 -1.70
C GLU A 229 2.70 51.86 -1.67
N VAL A 230 2.18 53.09 -1.55
CA VAL A 230 0.74 53.33 -1.50
C VAL A 230 0.09 52.99 -2.85
N GLU A 231 -0.64 51.91 -2.92
CA GLU A 231 -1.41 51.49 -4.11
C GLU A 231 -2.72 52.25 -4.20
N LYS A 232 -3.42 52.48 -3.06
CA LYS A 232 -4.75 53.10 -3.02
C LYS A 232 -5.00 53.75 -1.69
N VAL A 233 -5.78 54.82 -1.67
CA VAL A 233 -6.27 55.49 -0.46
C VAL A 233 -7.77 55.27 -0.36
N ILE A 234 -8.23 54.78 0.79
CA ILE A 234 -9.64 54.48 1.08
C ILE A 234 -10.14 55.50 2.11
N GLU A 235 -11.23 56.21 1.82
CA GLU A 235 -11.89 57.14 2.70
C GLU A 235 -13.09 56.48 3.39
N GLY A 236 -13.32 56.76 4.66
CA GLY A 236 -14.53 56.39 5.42
C GLY A 236 -14.70 54.86 5.68
N GLY A 237 -13.62 54.09 5.70
CA GLY A 237 -13.68 52.67 6.01
C GLY A 237 -12.36 51.97 5.84
N VAL A 238 -12.32 50.68 6.17
CA VAL A 238 -11.20 49.76 5.90
C VAL A 238 -11.57 48.79 4.79
N VAL A 239 -10.56 48.14 4.17
CA VAL A 239 -10.79 47.13 3.15
C VAL A 239 -10.39 45.79 3.70
N VAL A 240 -11.28 44.80 3.60
CA VAL A 240 -11.01 43.41 3.86
C VAL A 240 -10.98 42.62 2.54
N SER A 241 -10.14 41.62 2.47
CA SER A 241 -10.02 40.73 1.31
C SER A 241 -10.56 39.35 1.65
N THR A 242 -11.46 38.80 0.82
CA THR A 242 -12.03 37.46 1.04
C THR A 242 -12.30 36.73 -0.26
N THR A 243 -12.14 35.42 -0.26
CA THR A 243 -12.61 34.53 -1.34
C THR A 243 -14.07 34.10 -1.15
N ARG A 244 -14.65 34.39 0.03
CA ARG A 244 -15.98 33.91 0.45
C ARG A 244 -16.91 35.06 0.85
N PRO A 245 -17.27 35.98 -0.05
CA PRO A 245 -18.14 37.14 0.28
C PRO A 245 -19.52 36.72 0.77
N GLU A 246 -20.02 35.53 0.46
CA GLU A 246 -21.30 35.01 0.95
C GLU A 246 -21.34 34.79 2.47
N THR A 247 -20.19 34.62 3.15
CA THR A 247 -20.13 34.44 4.60
C THR A 247 -20.15 35.76 5.38
N LEU A 248 -20.07 36.90 4.69
CA LEU A 248 -20.05 38.24 5.27
C LEU A 248 -21.18 38.48 6.32
N PHE A 249 -22.37 37.91 6.06
CA PHE A 249 -23.53 38.09 6.97
C PHE A 249 -23.25 37.49 8.36
N GLY A 250 -22.27 36.62 8.50
CA GLY A 250 -21.82 35.96 9.73
C GLY A 250 -20.62 36.64 10.40
N ASP A 251 -20.06 37.72 9.84
CA ASP A 251 -18.92 38.39 10.42
C ASP A 251 -19.28 39.01 11.76
N THR A 252 -18.46 38.82 12.78
CA THR A 252 -18.73 39.31 14.14
C THR A 252 -17.67 40.28 14.64
N ALA A 253 -16.55 40.39 13.95
CA ALA A 253 -15.50 41.36 14.20
C ALA A 253 -14.64 41.58 12.94
N VAL A 254 -13.77 42.60 13.03
CA VAL A 254 -12.61 42.73 12.15
C VAL A 254 -11.36 42.75 13.01
N ALA A 255 -10.37 41.94 12.65
CA ALA A 255 -9.08 41.89 13.33
C ALA A 255 -8.05 42.78 12.65
N ILE A 256 -7.27 43.49 13.47
CA ILE A 256 -6.10 44.28 13.06
C ILE A 256 -4.93 43.90 13.99
N ASN A 257 -3.70 43.96 13.45
CA ASN A 257 -2.53 43.77 14.29
C ASN A 257 -2.34 44.87 15.30
N PRO A 258 -2.13 44.59 16.60
CA PRO A 258 -1.93 45.60 17.63
C PRO A 258 -0.75 46.56 17.35
N ASN A 259 0.21 46.14 16.54
CA ASN A 259 1.42 46.90 16.21
C ASN A 259 1.31 47.63 14.85
N ASP A 260 0.19 47.51 14.13
CA ASP A 260 -0.01 48.16 12.85
C ASP A 260 -0.47 49.63 13.04
N LYS A 261 0.46 50.54 12.85
CA LYS A 261 0.22 51.98 13.04
C LYS A 261 -0.80 52.59 12.09
N ARG A 262 -1.05 51.95 10.93
CA ARG A 262 -2.04 52.42 9.95
C ARG A 262 -3.44 52.40 10.54
N TYR A 263 -3.72 51.54 11.51
CA TYR A 263 -5.03 51.30 12.12
C TYR A 263 -5.11 51.65 13.60
N GLU A 264 -4.09 52.27 14.18
CA GLU A 264 -4.05 52.61 15.60
C GLU A 264 -5.28 53.44 16.05
N PHE A 265 -5.81 54.29 15.17
CA PHE A 265 -6.99 55.14 15.44
C PHE A 265 -8.30 54.32 15.54
N LEU A 266 -8.31 53.07 15.12
CA LEU A 266 -9.43 52.11 15.21
C LEU A 266 -9.43 51.29 16.49
N HIS A 267 -8.41 51.38 17.35
CA HIS A 267 -8.38 50.66 18.61
C HIS A 267 -9.59 50.98 19.47
N GLY A 268 -10.38 49.93 19.86
CA GLY A 268 -11.60 50.05 20.64
C GLY A 268 -12.78 50.71 19.90
N LYS A 269 -12.73 50.78 18.58
CA LYS A 269 -13.80 51.30 17.73
C LYS A 269 -14.60 50.16 17.09
N THR A 270 -15.66 50.54 16.37
CA THR A 270 -16.52 49.63 15.60
C THR A 270 -16.48 49.97 14.12
N LEU A 271 -16.87 49.00 13.29
CA LEU A 271 -17.12 49.15 11.85
C LEU A 271 -18.58 48.78 11.56
N ILE A 272 -19.08 49.24 10.42
CA ILE A 272 -20.42 48.86 9.94
C ILE A 272 -20.28 47.70 8.98
N LEU A 273 -20.90 46.57 9.31
CA LEU A 273 -20.91 45.39 8.44
C LEU A 273 -21.69 45.67 7.14
N PRO A 274 -21.07 45.57 5.97
CA PRO A 274 -21.71 45.82 4.70
C PRO A 274 -23.04 45.09 4.53
N LEU A 275 -23.97 45.67 3.79
CA LEU A 275 -25.30 45.14 3.45
C LEU A 275 -26.25 44.87 4.64
N THR A 276 -25.74 44.75 5.84
CA THR A 276 -26.55 44.46 7.05
C THR A 276 -26.77 45.70 7.95
N GLY A 277 -25.82 46.64 7.92
CA GLY A 277 -25.82 47.79 8.83
C GLY A 277 -25.50 47.48 10.31
N ARG A 278 -25.11 46.21 10.63
CA ARG A 278 -24.75 45.80 11.98
C ARG A 278 -23.39 46.38 12.38
N GLU A 279 -23.28 46.91 13.59
CA GLU A 279 -22.00 47.31 14.18
C GLU A 279 -21.23 46.09 14.63
N ILE A 280 -19.95 46.01 14.27
CA ILE A 280 -19.01 44.93 14.66
C ILE A 280 -17.75 45.57 15.26
N PRO A 281 -17.16 45.00 16.33
CA PRO A 281 -15.96 45.53 16.96
C PRO A 281 -14.71 45.32 16.10
N VAL A 282 -13.74 46.21 16.28
CA VAL A 282 -12.36 46.01 15.86
C VAL A 282 -11.61 45.35 17.01
N VAL A 283 -11.06 44.17 16.79
CA VAL A 283 -10.28 43.40 17.76
C VAL A 283 -8.79 43.44 17.40
N LEU A 284 -7.95 43.46 18.46
CA LEU A 284 -6.50 43.49 18.31
C LEU A 284 -5.97 42.07 18.43
N ASP A 285 -5.54 41.49 17.28
CA ASP A 285 -5.08 40.12 17.24
C ASP A 285 -3.89 39.95 16.25
N GLU A 286 -2.85 39.23 16.66
CA GLU A 286 -1.67 38.99 15.85
C GLU A 286 -1.97 38.07 14.65
N HIS A 287 -3.13 37.44 14.60
CA HIS A 287 -3.62 36.70 13.42
C HIS A 287 -3.71 37.62 12.19
N ALA A 288 -3.96 38.90 12.33
CA ALA A 288 -3.86 39.87 11.23
C ALA A 288 -2.40 40.22 10.96
N GLU A 289 -1.80 39.61 9.93
CA GLU A 289 -0.42 39.87 9.54
C GLU A 289 -0.27 41.26 8.86
N MET A 290 0.62 42.11 9.38
CA MET A 290 0.82 43.50 8.88
C MET A 290 1.32 43.55 7.43
N GLY A 291 2.05 42.54 6.97
CA GLY A 291 2.63 42.48 5.62
C GLY A 291 1.78 41.71 4.61
N PHE A 292 0.61 41.23 4.98
CA PHE A 292 -0.23 40.40 4.12
C PHE A 292 -1.54 41.13 3.76
N GLY A 293 -1.79 41.28 2.46
CA GLY A 293 -3.01 41.95 1.93
C GLY A 293 -3.18 43.36 2.48
N THR A 294 -4.36 43.66 2.98
CA THR A 294 -4.67 44.97 3.58
C THR A 294 -4.19 45.13 5.04
N GLY A 295 -3.78 44.04 5.70
CA GLY A 295 -3.49 44.01 7.13
C GLY A 295 -4.75 43.95 8.01
N VAL A 296 -5.93 43.84 7.40
CA VAL A 296 -7.25 43.80 8.06
C VAL A 296 -7.95 42.51 7.67
N VAL A 297 -8.37 41.75 8.68
CA VAL A 297 -9.02 40.43 8.48
C VAL A 297 -10.43 40.45 9.03
N LYS A 298 -11.42 40.07 8.24
CA LYS A 298 -12.80 39.84 8.73
C LYS A 298 -12.82 38.57 9.58
N ILE A 299 -13.62 38.55 10.63
CA ILE A 299 -13.71 37.38 11.51
C ILE A 299 -15.12 36.79 11.46
N THR A 300 -15.20 35.57 10.92
CA THR A 300 -16.44 34.80 10.77
C THR A 300 -16.32 33.46 11.54
N PRO A 301 -16.43 33.44 12.86
CA PRO A 301 -16.08 32.28 13.70
C PRO A 301 -16.88 31.01 13.42
N ALA A 302 -18.03 31.14 12.74
CA ALA A 302 -18.87 29.98 12.41
C ALA A 302 -18.51 29.29 11.09
N HIS A 303 -17.57 29.85 10.28
CA HIS A 303 -17.29 29.36 8.92
C HIS A 303 -15.81 29.36 8.52
N ASP A 304 -14.91 29.63 9.46
CA ASP A 304 -13.47 29.58 9.25
C ASP A 304 -12.77 29.13 10.54
N ASN A 305 -11.80 28.20 10.43
CA ASN A 305 -11.12 27.62 11.60
C ASN A 305 -10.24 28.62 12.34
N ASP A 306 -9.53 29.49 11.61
CA ASP A 306 -8.66 30.49 12.22
C ASP A 306 -9.48 31.60 12.86
N ASP A 307 -10.56 32.00 12.19
CA ASP A 307 -11.56 32.97 12.74
C ASP A 307 -12.26 32.42 14.00
N PHE A 308 -12.49 31.08 14.06
CA PHE A 308 -13.04 30.43 15.24
C PHE A 308 -12.15 30.60 16.47
N GLU A 309 -10.83 30.37 16.30
CA GLU A 309 -9.85 30.54 17.37
C GLU A 309 -9.75 32.03 17.83
N VAL A 310 -9.78 32.99 16.88
CA VAL A 310 -9.86 34.42 17.20
C VAL A 310 -11.16 34.71 17.97
N GLY A 311 -12.26 34.12 17.51
CA GLY A 311 -13.56 34.26 18.18
C GLY A 311 -13.56 33.78 19.63
N LEU A 312 -12.88 32.67 19.92
CA LEU A 312 -12.70 32.14 21.28
C LEU A 312 -11.86 33.10 22.17
N ARG A 313 -10.74 33.64 21.63
CA ARG A 313 -9.85 34.56 22.37
C ARG A 313 -10.53 35.89 22.74
N HIS A 314 -11.44 36.33 21.88
CA HIS A 314 -12.13 37.64 22.05
C HIS A 314 -13.59 37.52 22.45
N ASP A 315 -14.07 36.32 22.83
CA ASP A 315 -15.47 36.09 23.24
C ASP A 315 -16.50 36.58 22.21
N LEU A 316 -16.24 36.34 20.91
CA LEU A 316 -17.10 36.81 19.82
C LEU A 316 -18.29 35.87 19.59
N SER A 317 -19.42 36.46 19.18
CA SER A 317 -20.59 35.67 18.76
C SER A 317 -20.26 34.81 17.54
N ARG A 318 -20.82 33.59 17.50
CA ARG A 318 -20.66 32.64 16.40
C ARG A 318 -21.95 32.55 15.59
N ILE A 319 -22.03 33.30 14.48
CA ILE A 319 -23.26 33.43 13.68
C ILE A 319 -23.14 32.49 12.46
N GLN A 320 -23.87 31.39 12.48
CA GLN A 320 -23.95 30.48 11.34
C GLN A 320 -24.88 31.06 10.28
N VAL A 321 -24.41 31.10 9.01
CA VAL A 321 -25.12 31.65 7.86
C VAL A 321 -25.40 30.64 6.76
N ILE A 322 -24.74 29.47 6.81
CA ILE A 322 -24.93 28.34 5.88
C ILE A 322 -25.64 27.23 6.66
N GLY A 323 -26.71 26.70 6.13
CA GLY A 323 -27.44 25.57 6.68
C GLY A 323 -26.77 24.21 6.37
N PHE A 324 -27.11 23.17 7.11
CA PHE A 324 -26.59 21.80 6.89
C PHE A 324 -26.98 21.21 5.53
N ASP A 325 -27.98 21.80 4.85
CA ASP A 325 -28.37 21.47 3.47
C ASP A 325 -27.58 22.25 2.40
N GLY A 326 -26.61 23.09 2.79
CA GLY A 326 -25.78 23.91 1.92
C GLY A 326 -26.47 25.14 1.38
N LYS A 327 -27.58 25.57 2.00
CA LYS A 327 -28.30 26.78 1.63
C LYS A 327 -28.12 27.88 2.68
N MET A 328 -28.17 29.11 2.22
CA MET A 328 -28.07 30.27 3.08
C MET A 328 -29.28 30.37 4.03
N LEU A 329 -29.00 30.66 5.30
CA LEU A 329 -30.01 30.76 6.34
C LEU A 329 -30.80 32.11 6.29
N PRO A 330 -32.01 32.17 6.87
CA PRO A 330 -32.85 33.36 6.88
C PRO A 330 -32.17 34.60 7.46
N ILE A 331 -31.20 34.47 8.35
CA ILE A 331 -30.44 35.57 8.95
C ILE A 331 -29.69 36.42 7.90
N CYS A 332 -29.44 35.87 6.69
CA CYS A 332 -28.79 36.57 5.58
C CYS A 332 -29.72 37.56 4.84
N GLY A 333 -31.01 37.63 5.22
CA GLY A 333 -32.01 38.47 4.56
C GLY A 333 -32.71 37.79 3.37
N GLU A 334 -33.89 38.32 3.00
CA GLU A 334 -34.78 37.68 2.01
C GLU A 334 -34.13 37.43 0.62
N GLU A 335 -33.21 38.32 0.23
CA GLU A 335 -32.54 38.20 -1.09
C GLU A 335 -31.52 37.10 -1.18
N ILE A 336 -30.98 36.66 -0.06
CA ILE A 336 -29.88 35.67 0.03
C ILE A 336 -30.38 34.33 0.60
N ALA A 337 -31.35 34.37 1.51
CA ALA A 337 -31.89 33.16 2.17
C ALA A 337 -32.37 32.12 1.15
N GLY A 338 -32.03 30.85 1.38
CA GLY A 338 -32.42 29.70 0.55
C GLY A 338 -31.59 29.51 -0.76
N LEU A 339 -30.72 30.46 -1.11
CA LEU A 339 -29.78 30.28 -2.22
C LEU A 339 -28.68 29.28 -1.83
N THR A 340 -28.12 28.58 -2.81
CA THR A 340 -26.88 27.82 -2.63
C THR A 340 -25.70 28.74 -2.36
N VAL A 341 -24.65 28.24 -1.74
CA VAL A 341 -23.43 29.03 -1.45
C VAL A 341 -22.87 29.73 -2.70
N GLU A 342 -22.86 29.06 -3.87
CA GLU A 342 -22.37 29.64 -5.11
C GLU A 342 -23.27 30.75 -5.65
N GLU A 343 -24.59 30.55 -5.60
CA GLU A 343 -25.57 31.57 -6.01
C GLU A 343 -25.52 32.80 -5.09
N ALA A 344 -25.42 32.56 -3.77
CA ALA A 344 -25.29 33.60 -2.76
C ALA A 344 -24.01 34.40 -2.96
N ARG A 345 -22.86 33.77 -3.23
CA ARG A 345 -21.60 34.47 -3.56
C ARG A 345 -21.77 35.45 -4.71
N LYS A 346 -22.32 34.97 -5.83
CA LYS A 346 -22.57 35.81 -7.02
C LYS A 346 -23.54 36.94 -6.73
N LYS A 347 -24.56 36.69 -5.93
CA LYS A 347 -25.56 37.70 -5.54
C LYS A 347 -24.97 38.75 -4.59
N THR A 348 -24.24 38.32 -3.57
CA THR A 348 -23.58 39.19 -2.58
C THR A 348 -22.58 40.14 -3.26
N VAL A 349 -21.78 39.68 -4.20
CA VAL A 349 -20.84 40.50 -4.98
C VAL A 349 -21.61 41.61 -5.74
N LYS A 350 -22.72 41.27 -6.41
CA LYS A 350 -23.55 42.25 -7.11
C LYS A 350 -24.16 43.28 -6.18
N MET A 351 -24.60 42.88 -4.98
CA MET A 351 -25.15 43.80 -3.97
C MET A 351 -24.08 44.75 -3.43
N LEU A 352 -22.86 44.26 -3.21
CA LEU A 352 -21.72 45.07 -2.78
C LEU A 352 -21.31 46.07 -3.84
N ASP A 353 -21.28 45.67 -5.11
CA ASP A 353 -21.00 46.57 -6.24
C ASP A 353 -22.07 47.68 -6.37
N ALA A 354 -23.35 47.30 -6.32
CA ALA A 354 -24.44 48.25 -6.36
C ALA A 354 -24.44 49.25 -5.19
N ALA A 355 -23.96 48.82 -4.00
CA ALA A 355 -23.79 49.67 -2.83
C ALA A 355 -22.50 50.52 -2.86
N GLY A 356 -21.63 50.38 -3.85
CA GLY A 356 -20.32 51.04 -3.95
C GLY A 356 -19.32 50.58 -2.88
N LEU A 357 -19.49 49.35 -2.36
CA LEU A 357 -18.65 48.76 -1.32
C LEU A 357 -17.66 47.70 -1.87
N LEU A 358 -17.78 47.33 -3.13
CA LEU A 358 -16.79 46.49 -3.82
C LEU A 358 -15.66 47.39 -4.35
N VAL A 359 -14.47 47.23 -3.77
CA VAL A 359 -13.28 48.06 -4.06
C VAL A 359 -12.43 47.50 -5.18
N GLY A 360 -12.38 46.16 -5.30
CA GLY A 360 -11.60 45.46 -6.29
C GLY A 360 -11.83 43.94 -6.33
N GLU A 361 -11.30 43.34 -7.40
CA GLU A 361 -11.29 41.89 -7.60
C GLU A 361 -9.91 41.46 -8.11
N LYS A 362 -9.28 40.47 -7.46
CA LYS A 362 -7.98 39.90 -7.87
C LYS A 362 -8.13 38.41 -8.14
N LYS A 363 -7.72 37.93 -9.31
CA LYS A 363 -7.67 36.48 -9.62
C LYS A 363 -6.56 35.85 -8.81
N MET A 364 -6.85 34.73 -8.18
CA MET A 364 -5.87 33.95 -7.42
C MET A 364 -6.06 32.46 -7.60
N GLN A 365 -5.05 31.71 -7.21
CA GLN A 365 -5.14 30.26 -7.07
C GLN A 365 -5.08 29.94 -5.57
N HIS A 366 -6.01 29.12 -5.10
CA HIS A 366 -6.08 28.73 -3.69
C HIS A 366 -6.48 27.27 -3.56
N SER A 367 -6.12 26.68 -2.42
CA SER A 367 -6.45 25.30 -2.10
C SER A 367 -7.84 25.23 -1.47
N VAL A 368 -8.73 24.42 -2.03
CA VAL A 368 -10.12 24.25 -1.59
C VAL A 368 -10.34 22.84 -1.09
N ALA A 369 -10.96 22.71 0.06
CA ALA A 369 -11.31 21.45 0.69
C ALA A 369 -12.52 20.80 0.01
N HIS A 370 -12.41 19.53 -0.38
CA HIS A 370 -13.47 18.77 -1.04
C HIS A 370 -13.76 17.45 -0.32
N CYS A 371 -15.01 17.04 -0.36
CA CYS A 371 -15.41 15.70 0.05
C CYS A 371 -14.75 14.66 -0.89
N TYR A 372 -13.96 13.78 -0.34
CA TYR A 372 -13.23 12.74 -1.09
C TYR A 372 -14.13 11.76 -1.87
N LYS A 373 -15.44 11.72 -1.60
CA LYS A 373 -16.42 10.84 -2.27
C LYS A 373 -17.26 11.50 -3.34
N CYS A 374 -17.79 12.69 -3.09
CA CYS A 374 -18.67 13.36 -4.05
C CYS A 374 -18.05 14.58 -4.72
N GLY A 375 -16.89 15.03 -4.25
CA GLY A 375 -16.21 16.22 -4.76
C GLY A 375 -16.90 17.54 -4.42
N THR A 376 -17.96 17.56 -3.58
CA THR A 376 -18.58 18.78 -3.10
C THR A 376 -17.60 19.53 -2.21
N VAL A 377 -17.58 20.86 -2.30
CA VAL A 377 -16.78 21.71 -1.41
C VAL A 377 -17.22 21.46 0.04
N ILE A 378 -16.25 21.27 0.92
CA ILE A 378 -16.47 21.12 2.35
C ILE A 378 -16.72 22.49 2.97
N GLU A 379 -17.77 22.58 3.77
CA GLU A 379 -18.11 23.78 4.53
C GLU A 379 -17.66 23.60 5.98
N PRO A 380 -16.82 24.50 6.52
CA PRO A 380 -16.62 24.57 7.98
C PRO A 380 -17.93 24.96 8.64
N MET A 381 -18.44 24.13 9.57
CA MET A 381 -19.76 24.32 10.20
C MET A 381 -19.65 24.09 11.70
N LEU A 382 -20.33 24.93 12.49
CA LEU A 382 -20.50 24.70 13.91
C LEU A 382 -21.45 23.52 14.16
N LYS A 383 -20.99 22.54 14.93
CA LYS A 383 -21.82 21.41 15.30
C LYS A 383 -21.39 20.82 16.62
N GLU A 384 -22.36 20.53 17.49
CA GLU A 384 -22.13 19.72 18.68
C GLU A 384 -21.88 18.27 18.28
N GLN A 385 -20.75 17.71 18.69
CA GLN A 385 -20.34 16.34 18.36
C GLN A 385 -19.50 15.73 19.50
N TRP A 386 -19.25 14.43 19.38
CA TRP A 386 -18.34 13.70 20.24
C TRP A 386 -16.92 13.77 19.73
N PHE A 387 -16.01 14.13 20.64
CA PHE A 387 -14.59 14.25 20.36
C PHE A 387 -13.78 13.43 21.34
N ILE A 388 -12.62 12.97 20.88
CA ILE A 388 -11.55 12.39 21.71
C ILE A 388 -10.45 13.44 21.85
N ASP A 389 -10.07 13.79 23.08
CA ASP A 389 -8.81 14.45 23.38
C ASP A 389 -7.67 13.48 23.10
N THR A 390 -6.96 13.70 22.01
CA THR A 390 -5.89 12.80 21.52
C THR A 390 -4.56 13.07 22.21
N SER A 391 -4.41 14.13 22.97
CA SER A 391 -3.13 14.61 23.52
C SER A 391 -2.41 13.57 24.37
N LYS A 392 -3.14 12.89 25.27
CA LYS A 392 -2.60 11.81 26.11
C LYS A 392 -2.24 10.58 25.29
N LEU A 393 -3.13 10.20 24.36
CA LEU A 393 -2.95 9.01 23.50
C LEU A 393 -1.75 9.16 22.57
N ALA A 394 -1.59 10.33 21.96
CA ALA A 394 -0.46 10.67 21.11
C ALA A 394 0.86 10.59 21.88
N LYS A 395 0.94 11.17 23.10
CA LYS A 395 2.13 11.09 23.95
C LYS A 395 2.52 9.65 24.27
N MET A 396 1.55 8.81 24.65
CA MET A 396 1.79 7.38 24.93
C MET A 396 2.32 6.65 23.69
N ALA A 397 1.75 6.92 22.50
CA ALA A 397 2.21 6.32 21.25
C ALA A 397 3.63 6.78 20.86
N ILE A 398 3.92 8.08 20.95
CA ILE A 398 5.24 8.67 20.67
C ILE A 398 6.31 8.07 21.59
N GLU A 399 6.02 7.86 22.87
CA GLU A 399 6.95 7.21 23.81
C GLU A 399 7.36 5.81 23.33
N ARG A 400 6.38 4.98 22.92
CA ARG A 400 6.65 3.62 22.40
C ARG A 400 7.44 3.63 21.10
N LEU A 401 7.13 4.58 20.20
CA LEU A 401 7.85 4.76 18.95
C LEU A 401 9.31 5.19 19.18
N ASN A 402 9.55 6.14 20.09
CA ASN A 402 10.89 6.58 20.45
C ASN A 402 11.73 5.48 21.13
N ASN A 403 11.09 4.57 21.85
CA ASN A 403 11.71 3.39 22.44
C ASN A 403 12.00 2.27 21.40
N ASN A 404 11.66 2.47 20.11
CA ASN A 404 11.78 1.49 19.03
C ASN A 404 11.07 0.16 19.33
N GLU A 405 9.93 0.21 20.02
CA GLU A 405 9.12 -0.99 20.30
C GLU A 405 8.39 -1.50 19.03
N ILE A 406 8.27 -0.64 18.00
CA ILE A 406 7.72 -0.96 16.67
C ILE A 406 8.75 -0.61 15.61
N LYS A 407 9.06 -1.56 14.73
CA LYS A 407 9.94 -1.35 13.57
C LYS A 407 9.13 -1.09 12.30
N PHE A 408 9.53 -0.09 11.51
CA PHE A 408 8.83 0.31 10.28
C PHE A 408 9.61 -0.07 9.03
N TYR A 409 8.87 -0.49 8.02
CA TYR A 409 9.36 -0.72 6.67
C TYR A 409 8.48 0.06 5.67
N PRO A 410 9.01 1.18 5.09
CA PRO A 410 10.37 1.72 5.24
C PRO A 410 10.56 2.50 6.55
N GLU A 411 11.79 2.51 7.07
CA GLU A 411 12.14 3.07 8.39
C GLU A 411 11.80 4.54 8.58
N ASN A 412 11.92 5.36 7.52
CA ASN A 412 11.62 6.80 7.58
C ASN A 412 10.16 7.10 7.96
N LYS A 413 9.24 6.14 7.82
CA LYS A 413 7.82 6.31 8.16
C LYS A 413 7.59 6.43 9.67
N GLN A 414 8.47 5.90 10.51
CA GLN A 414 8.42 6.12 11.96
C GLN A 414 8.51 7.62 12.31
N LYS A 415 9.49 8.32 11.76
CA LYS A 415 9.66 9.76 11.99
C LYS A 415 8.48 10.57 11.45
N VAL A 416 8.00 10.22 10.26
CA VAL A 416 6.83 10.86 9.65
C VAL A 416 5.58 10.69 10.55
N LEU A 417 5.42 9.50 11.15
CA LEU A 417 4.31 9.23 12.07
C LEU A 417 4.44 10.02 13.37
N ILE A 418 5.64 10.13 13.96
CA ILE A 418 5.88 10.92 15.17
C ILE A 418 5.51 12.39 14.93
N ASN A 419 6.00 13.00 13.84
CA ASN A 419 5.66 14.38 13.50
C ASN A 419 4.14 14.60 13.34
N TYR A 420 3.44 13.63 12.76
CA TYR A 420 1.97 13.68 12.65
C TYR A 420 1.30 13.64 14.03
N LEU A 421 1.74 12.75 14.91
CA LEU A 421 1.19 12.60 16.26
C LEU A 421 1.45 13.84 17.14
N GLU A 422 2.56 14.54 16.96
CA GLU A 422 2.89 15.79 17.68
C GLU A 422 1.93 16.94 17.31
N GLY A 423 1.41 16.96 16.09
CA GLY A 423 0.45 17.97 15.61
C GLY A 423 -1.01 17.51 15.64
N LEU A 424 -1.31 16.36 16.26
CA LEU A 424 -2.63 15.76 16.19
C LEU A 424 -3.64 16.59 17.00
N LYS A 425 -4.74 16.99 16.35
CA LYS A 425 -5.89 17.66 16.97
C LYS A 425 -6.88 16.65 17.56
N ASP A 426 -7.86 17.14 18.30
CA ASP A 426 -8.96 16.33 18.81
C ASP A 426 -9.67 15.61 17.68
N TRP A 427 -9.99 14.35 17.92
CA TRP A 427 -10.58 13.49 16.92
C TRP A 427 -12.11 13.50 17.01
N ASN A 428 -12.78 14.04 15.99
CA ASN A 428 -14.22 13.94 15.83
C ASN A 428 -14.62 12.50 15.48
N ILE A 429 -15.39 11.88 16.38
CA ILE A 429 -15.86 10.49 16.22
C ILE A 429 -17.34 10.36 15.85
N SER A 430 -18.07 11.46 15.64
CA SER A 430 -19.49 11.47 15.27
C SER A 430 -19.69 11.50 13.75
N ARG A 431 -20.61 10.66 13.26
CA ARG A 431 -21.06 10.68 11.85
C ARG A 431 -22.58 10.64 11.79
N GLN A 432 -23.19 11.54 11.00
CA GLN A 432 -24.63 11.68 10.80
C GLN A 432 -25.11 10.78 9.67
N ILE A 433 -24.84 9.48 9.78
CA ILE A 433 -25.25 8.48 8.80
C ILE A 433 -26.05 7.35 9.46
N PRO A 434 -26.97 6.70 8.74
CA PRO A 434 -27.81 5.65 9.33
C PRO A 434 -27.11 4.29 9.46
N TRP A 435 -25.90 4.14 8.89
CA TRP A 435 -25.12 2.90 8.84
C TRP A 435 -23.82 3.00 9.66
N GLY A 436 -23.63 2.09 10.59
CA GLY A 436 -22.46 2.00 11.47
C GLY A 436 -22.84 1.61 12.91
N ILE A 437 -21.83 1.64 13.79
CA ILE A 437 -22.02 1.40 15.23
C ILE A 437 -22.59 2.67 15.86
N ALA A 438 -23.75 2.58 16.47
CA ALA A 438 -24.39 3.70 17.15
C ALA A 438 -23.57 4.14 18.37
N ILE A 439 -23.53 5.44 18.63
CA ILE A 439 -22.89 6.00 19.84
C ILE A 439 -23.72 5.61 21.07
N PRO A 440 -23.13 4.97 22.11
CA PRO A 440 -23.85 4.42 23.26
C PRO A 440 -24.17 5.48 24.33
N MET A 441 -24.60 6.67 23.90
CA MET A 441 -24.94 7.78 24.78
C MET A 441 -26.41 8.18 24.61
N PHE A 442 -27.02 8.50 25.73
CA PHE A 442 -28.43 8.87 25.79
C PHE A 442 -28.57 10.20 26.51
N HIS A 443 -29.26 11.15 25.88
CA HIS A 443 -29.54 12.49 26.42
C HIS A 443 -30.83 12.52 27.19
N LYS A 444 -30.84 13.20 28.33
CA LYS A 444 -32.01 13.40 29.15
C LYS A 444 -33.12 14.16 28.41
N ILE A 445 -34.35 13.59 28.33
CA ILE A 445 -35.45 14.16 27.55
C ILE A 445 -36.02 15.41 28.28
N ASP A 446 -36.22 15.32 29.59
CA ASP A 446 -36.68 16.47 30.41
C ASP A 446 -35.47 17.13 31.06
N PRO A 447 -35.09 18.34 30.64
CA PRO A 447 -33.94 19.06 31.23
C PRO A 447 -34.07 19.31 32.75
N ASN A 448 -35.32 19.37 33.27
CA ASN A 448 -35.60 19.65 34.68
C ASN A 448 -35.62 18.38 35.56
N ALA A 449 -35.61 17.20 35.00
CA ALA A 449 -35.53 15.94 35.75
C ALA A 449 -34.21 15.83 36.49
N GLU A 450 -34.20 15.22 37.69
CA GLU A 450 -32.98 14.91 38.41
C GLU A 450 -32.20 13.83 37.64
N GLY A 451 -30.86 13.98 37.47
CA GLY A 451 -29.99 13.04 36.78
C GLY A 451 -28.97 13.71 35.87
N GLU A 452 -28.04 12.93 35.41
CA GLU A 452 -27.00 13.37 34.47
C GLU A 452 -27.62 13.79 33.13
N GLU A 453 -27.03 14.75 32.45
CA GLU A 453 -27.49 15.21 31.13
C GLU A 453 -27.31 14.10 30.07
N TRP A 454 -26.19 13.40 30.13
CA TRP A 454 -25.83 12.27 29.26
C TRP A 454 -25.51 11.04 30.08
N VAL A 455 -26.04 9.89 29.68
CA VAL A 455 -25.76 8.60 30.31
C VAL A 455 -25.26 7.59 29.26
N PHE A 456 -24.27 6.79 29.67
CA PHE A 456 -23.78 5.68 28.86
C PHE A 456 -24.68 4.46 29.05
N ASP A 457 -25.12 3.85 27.94
CA ASP A 457 -25.87 2.58 27.97
C ASP A 457 -25.64 1.78 26.67
N THR A 458 -25.42 0.49 26.79
CA THR A 458 -25.17 -0.39 25.63
C THR A 458 -26.43 -0.85 24.90
N ARG A 459 -27.62 -0.54 25.40
CA ARG A 459 -28.92 -0.88 24.77
C ARG A 459 -29.22 0.01 23.56
N THR A 460 -28.28 0.22 22.68
CA THR A 460 -28.38 1.13 21.51
C THR A 460 -29.38 0.69 20.45
N HIS A 461 -29.96 -0.48 20.56
CA HIS A 461 -31.10 -0.92 19.76
C HIS A 461 -32.42 -0.22 20.17
N LEU A 462 -32.45 0.40 21.37
CA LEU A 462 -33.59 1.19 21.86
C LEU A 462 -33.37 2.68 21.55
N PHE A 463 -34.43 3.38 21.16
CA PHE A 463 -34.42 4.83 20.97
C PHE A 463 -34.50 5.59 22.28
N GLU A 464 -35.26 5.04 23.22
CA GLU A 464 -35.48 5.62 24.55
C GLU A 464 -35.25 4.55 25.63
N ILE A 465 -34.68 4.98 26.72
CA ILE A 465 -34.47 4.17 27.92
C ILE A 465 -34.93 4.95 29.16
N GLU A 466 -35.21 4.23 30.23
CA GLU A 466 -35.50 4.80 31.51
C GLU A 466 -34.50 4.32 32.56
N ILE A 467 -33.88 5.24 33.29
CA ILE A 467 -32.94 4.99 34.38
C ILE A 467 -33.37 5.82 35.57
N GLY A 468 -33.65 5.14 36.70
CA GLY A 468 -34.05 5.82 37.92
C GLY A 468 -35.31 6.67 37.83
N GLY A 469 -36.23 6.33 36.91
CA GLY A 469 -37.46 7.14 36.65
C GLY A 469 -37.26 8.32 35.70
N VAL A 470 -36.05 8.51 35.16
CA VAL A 470 -35.73 9.56 34.19
C VAL A 470 -35.64 8.94 32.80
N LYS A 471 -36.30 9.57 31.83
CA LYS A 471 -36.27 9.15 30.41
C LYS A 471 -35.14 9.80 29.66
N TYR A 472 -34.46 8.99 28.87
CA TYR A 472 -33.34 9.41 28.04
C TYR A 472 -33.55 8.94 26.59
N ARG A 473 -33.13 9.75 25.62
CA ARG A 473 -33.17 9.43 24.18
C ARG A 473 -31.76 9.23 23.66
N ARG A 474 -31.57 8.17 22.88
CA ARG A 474 -30.29 7.82 22.26
C ARG A 474 -29.80 8.95 21.34
N ASP A 475 -28.48 9.19 21.34
CA ASP A 475 -27.83 9.97 20.29
C ASP A 475 -28.04 9.31 18.92
N GLU A 476 -28.31 10.11 17.89
CA GLU A 476 -28.59 9.61 16.55
C GLU A 476 -27.33 9.33 15.72
N ASP A 477 -26.18 9.84 16.15
CA ASP A 477 -24.92 9.67 15.44
C ASP A 477 -24.38 8.26 15.56
N THR A 478 -23.58 7.86 14.57
CA THR A 478 -22.77 6.63 14.57
C THR A 478 -21.31 6.98 14.74
N PHE A 479 -20.49 6.02 15.18
CA PHE A 479 -19.05 6.23 15.25
C PHE A 479 -18.42 6.39 13.86
N ASP A 480 -17.38 7.21 13.81
CA ASP A 480 -16.36 7.13 12.77
C ASP A 480 -15.86 5.68 12.66
N THR A 481 -15.85 5.13 11.45
CA THR A 481 -15.37 3.75 11.19
C THR A 481 -13.95 3.53 11.72
N TRP A 482 -13.08 4.55 11.66
CA TRP A 482 -11.72 4.48 12.16
C TRP A 482 -11.66 4.29 13.69
N PHE A 483 -12.69 4.67 14.44
CA PHE A 483 -12.74 4.41 15.88
C PHE A 483 -12.89 2.92 16.18
N SER A 484 -13.84 2.22 15.54
CA SER A 484 -14.00 0.79 15.73
C SER A 484 -12.82 -0.01 15.15
N SER A 485 -12.35 0.36 13.94
CA SER A 485 -11.24 -0.33 13.28
C SER A 485 -9.88 -0.10 13.95
N SER A 486 -9.72 0.92 14.78
CA SER A 486 -8.52 1.13 15.58
C SER A 486 -8.26 0.04 16.63
N HIS A 487 -9.29 -0.76 16.96
CA HIS A 487 -9.20 -1.90 17.88
C HIS A 487 -8.80 -3.20 17.15
N TRP A 488 -8.52 -3.17 15.85
CA TRP A 488 -8.40 -4.36 15.00
C TRP A 488 -7.47 -5.45 15.54
N PRO A 489 -6.22 -5.17 15.96
CA PRO A 489 -5.36 -6.18 16.58
C PRO A 489 -5.94 -6.79 17.86
N ILE A 490 -6.65 -5.99 18.65
CA ILE A 490 -7.25 -6.39 19.93
C ILE A 490 -8.42 -7.36 19.69
N VAL A 491 -9.32 -6.99 18.78
CA VAL A 491 -10.54 -7.77 18.51
C VAL A 491 -10.25 -9.06 17.74
N CYS A 492 -9.36 -9.01 16.76
CA CYS A 492 -8.94 -10.19 16.00
C CYS A 492 -8.22 -11.23 16.86
N THR A 493 -7.48 -10.79 17.89
CA THR A 493 -6.80 -11.70 18.81
C THR A 493 -7.65 -12.09 20.03
N ASN A 494 -8.90 -11.62 20.11
CA ASN A 494 -9.77 -11.81 21.28
C ASN A 494 -9.07 -11.46 22.61
N TRP A 495 -8.30 -10.34 22.60
CA TRP A 495 -7.63 -9.87 23.79
C TRP A 495 -8.67 -9.36 24.81
N GLU A 496 -8.56 -9.85 26.05
CA GLU A 496 -9.36 -9.36 27.17
C GLU A 496 -8.47 -9.09 28.39
N GLU A 497 -8.89 -8.15 29.24
CA GLU A 497 -8.21 -7.87 30.50
C GLU A 497 -8.17 -9.11 31.39
N GLY A 498 -6.98 -9.49 31.84
CA GLY A 498 -6.77 -10.72 32.61
C GLY A 498 -6.64 -11.99 31.78
N PHE A 499 -6.94 -11.98 30.48
CA PHE A 499 -6.71 -13.11 29.58
C PHE A 499 -5.92 -12.63 28.33
N LYS A 500 -4.62 -12.68 28.43
CA LYS A 500 -3.72 -12.29 27.36
C LYS A 500 -3.63 -13.38 26.30
N ASN A 501 -4.18 -13.15 25.12
CA ASN A 501 -4.00 -14.05 24.00
C ASN A 501 -2.51 -14.13 23.65
N GLU A 502 -2.00 -15.32 23.49
CA GLU A 502 -0.58 -15.56 23.19
C GLU A 502 -0.13 -14.97 21.84
N PHE A 503 -1.05 -14.66 20.91
CA PHE A 503 -0.78 -14.07 19.60
C PHE A 503 -0.81 -12.54 19.60
N TYR A 504 -1.13 -11.88 20.72
CA TYR A 504 -0.99 -10.45 20.90
C TYR A 504 0.29 -10.12 21.68
N PRO A 505 1.08 -9.10 21.31
CA PRO A 505 0.96 -8.29 20.10
C PRO A 505 1.25 -9.07 18.82
N LEU A 506 0.70 -8.58 17.69
CA LEU A 506 0.97 -9.18 16.38
C LEU A 506 2.45 -9.09 16.02
N ASN A 507 2.93 -10.02 15.20
CA ASN A 507 4.30 -9.96 14.68
C ASN A 507 4.46 -8.81 13.70
N VAL A 508 3.54 -8.69 12.76
CA VAL A 508 3.55 -7.63 11.75
C VAL A 508 2.15 -7.13 11.46
N MET A 509 2.05 -5.83 11.20
CA MET A 509 0.90 -5.18 10.57
C MET A 509 1.29 -4.81 9.14
N GLU A 510 0.61 -5.36 8.16
CA GLU A 510 0.76 -5.07 6.75
C GLU A 510 -0.38 -4.15 6.30
N THR A 511 -0.08 -3.05 5.59
CA THR A 511 -1.14 -2.19 5.03
C THR A 511 -0.59 -1.19 4.01
N GLY A 512 -1.50 -0.47 3.32
CA GLY A 512 -1.15 0.64 2.43
C GLY A 512 -0.50 1.82 3.15
N ALA A 513 0.52 2.41 2.54
CA ALA A 513 1.22 3.57 3.10
C ALA A 513 0.32 4.83 3.19
N ASP A 514 -0.76 4.88 2.44
CA ASP A 514 -1.74 5.97 2.41
C ASP A 514 -2.68 6.00 3.63
N ILE A 515 -2.81 4.89 4.36
CA ILE A 515 -3.61 4.81 5.59
C ILE A 515 -2.75 4.75 6.87
N LEU A 516 -1.48 5.12 6.80
CA LEU A 516 -0.58 5.21 7.95
C LEU A 516 -1.18 6.07 9.08
N PHE A 517 -1.67 7.25 8.73
CA PHE A 517 -2.23 8.20 9.70
C PHE A 517 -3.66 7.84 10.12
N ALA A 518 -4.47 7.42 9.15
CA ALA A 518 -5.87 7.11 9.41
C ALA A 518 -6.06 5.84 10.24
N TRP A 519 -5.17 4.87 10.11
CA TRP A 519 -5.35 3.56 10.73
C TRP A 519 -4.20 3.11 11.63
N VAL A 520 -2.96 3.08 11.13
CA VAL A 520 -1.81 2.60 11.91
C VAL A 520 -1.58 3.45 13.16
N ALA A 521 -1.62 4.79 13.03
CA ALA A 521 -1.52 5.71 14.16
C ALA A 521 -2.58 5.42 15.24
N ARG A 522 -3.82 5.25 14.80
CA ARG A 522 -4.96 5.00 15.68
C ARG A 522 -4.90 3.64 16.35
N MET A 523 -4.47 2.58 15.62
CA MET A 523 -4.23 1.27 16.23
C MET A 523 -3.14 1.32 17.31
N ILE A 524 -2.06 2.07 17.09
CA ILE A 524 -0.99 2.23 18.10
C ILE A 524 -1.53 2.95 19.33
N MET A 525 -2.23 4.07 19.15
CA MET A 525 -2.83 4.82 20.27
C MET A 525 -3.79 3.95 21.08
N MET A 526 -4.75 3.28 20.41
CA MET A 526 -5.74 2.44 21.07
C MET A 526 -5.13 1.18 21.69
N GLY A 527 -4.19 0.53 20.98
CA GLY A 527 -3.48 -0.64 21.50
C GLY A 527 -2.76 -0.33 22.79
N VAL A 528 -1.97 0.75 22.82
CA VAL A 528 -1.23 1.16 24.03
C VAL A 528 -2.19 1.60 25.15
N TYR A 529 -3.25 2.34 24.83
CA TYR A 529 -4.22 2.79 25.82
C TYR A 529 -4.97 1.63 26.49
N VAL A 530 -5.49 0.70 25.66
CA VAL A 530 -6.34 -0.41 26.16
C VAL A 530 -5.53 -1.52 26.84
N THR A 531 -4.36 -1.84 26.29
CA THR A 531 -3.61 -3.05 26.70
C THR A 531 -2.32 -2.75 27.47
N GLY A 532 -1.82 -1.51 27.42
CA GLY A 532 -0.51 -1.12 27.94
C GLY A 532 0.67 -1.59 27.07
N GLU A 533 0.42 -2.30 25.96
CA GLU A 533 1.43 -2.82 25.03
C GLU A 533 1.20 -2.29 23.61
N VAL A 534 2.27 -2.27 22.79
CA VAL A 534 2.12 -1.99 21.36
C VAL A 534 1.30 -3.09 20.68
N PRO A 535 0.42 -2.76 19.71
CA PRO A 535 -0.47 -3.74 19.08
C PRO A 535 0.24 -4.70 18.11
N PHE A 536 1.41 -4.32 17.61
CA PHE A 536 2.25 -5.09 16.68
C PHE A 536 3.71 -4.71 16.85
N ARG A 537 4.64 -5.61 16.48
CA ARG A 537 6.09 -5.40 16.59
C ARG A 537 6.70 -4.76 15.36
N GLU A 538 6.13 -5.03 14.19
CA GLU A 538 6.62 -4.52 12.92
C GLU A 538 5.45 -3.96 12.09
N VAL A 539 5.74 -2.95 11.27
CA VAL A 539 4.79 -2.37 10.30
C VAL A 539 5.43 -2.42 8.92
N TYR A 540 4.82 -3.17 8.02
CA TYR A 540 5.18 -3.14 6.61
C TYR A 540 4.15 -2.32 5.82
N LEU A 541 4.62 -1.28 5.15
CA LEU A 541 3.78 -0.39 4.36
C LEU A 541 4.04 -0.63 2.87
N HIS A 542 3.06 -1.18 2.16
CA HIS A 542 3.15 -1.24 0.70
C HIS A 542 2.76 0.10 0.06
N GLY A 543 3.35 0.42 -1.11
CA GLY A 543 2.93 1.55 -1.92
C GLY A 543 1.68 1.24 -2.76
N LEU A 544 1.03 2.27 -3.26
CA LEU A 544 -0.14 2.11 -4.14
C LEU A 544 0.23 1.41 -5.45
N VAL A 545 -0.68 0.55 -5.89
CA VAL A 545 -0.63 0.01 -7.26
C VAL A 545 -1.25 1.04 -8.20
N LEU A 546 -0.43 1.57 -9.10
CA LEU A 546 -0.86 2.55 -10.10
C LEU A 546 -1.27 1.85 -11.40
N ASP A 547 -2.03 2.52 -12.26
CA ASP A 547 -2.32 2.03 -13.61
C ASP A 547 -1.05 2.03 -14.48
N ALA A 548 -1.12 1.44 -15.68
CA ALA A 548 0.01 1.36 -16.61
C ALA A 548 0.59 2.74 -17.03
N LYS A 549 -0.14 3.84 -16.76
CA LYS A 549 0.30 5.22 -17.01
C LYS A 549 0.84 5.92 -15.76
N GLY A 550 1.02 5.19 -14.66
CA GLY A 550 1.50 5.72 -13.40
C GLY A 550 0.48 6.58 -12.63
N LYS A 551 -0.82 6.45 -12.91
CA LYS A 551 -1.88 7.20 -12.23
C LYS A 551 -2.59 6.36 -11.18
N LYS A 552 -3.03 7.00 -10.06
CA LYS A 552 -3.84 6.36 -9.04
C LYS A 552 -5.14 5.82 -9.65
N MET A 553 -5.44 4.55 -9.37
CA MET A 553 -6.66 3.89 -9.81
C MET A 553 -7.85 4.35 -8.97
N SER A 554 -9.00 4.56 -9.61
CA SER A 554 -10.26 4.82 -8.93
C SER A 554 -11.44 4.32 -9.76
N LYS A 555 -12.51 3.88 -9.08
CA LYS A 555 -13.76 3.43 -9.75
C LYS A 555 -14.37 4.54 -10.61
N SER A 556 -14.26 5.80 -10.19
CA SER A 556 -14.77 6.96 -10.92
C SER A 556 -14.02 7.24 -12.24
N LYS A 557 -12.75 6.83 -12.35
CA LYS A 557 -11.93 6.98 -13.56
C LYS A 557 -12.00 5.77 -14.49
N GLY A 558 -12.62 4.66 -14.04
CA GLY A 558 -12.74 3.44 -14.83
C GLY A 558 -11.42 2.72 -15.12
N ASN A 559 -10.35 3.02 -14.38
CA ASN A 559 -9.02 2.44 -14.55
C ASN A 559 -8.65 1.41 -13.46
N VAL A 560 -9.64 0.92 -12.69
CA VAL A 560 -9.41 -0.11 -11.67
C VAL A 560 -9.23 -1.47 -12.33
N ILE A 561 -8.16 -2.16 -11.96
CA ILE A 561 -7.88 -3.53 -12.42
C ILE A 561 -8.54 -4.51 -11.44
N ASN A 562 -9.34 -5.42 -11.98
CA ASN A 562 -9.96 -6.50 -11.24
C ASN A 562 -8.98 -7.69 -11.16
N PRO A 563 -8.53 -8.11 -9.98
CA PRO A 563 -7.62 -9.25 -9.86
C PRO A 563 -8.21 -10.56 -10.34
N MET A 564 -9.56 -10.73 -10.28
CA MET A 564 -10.22 -11.96 -10.70
C MET A 564 -10.07 -12.22 -12.21
N GLU A 565 -10.11 -11.18 -13.05
CA GLU A 565 -9.88 -11.29 -14.48
C GLU A 565 -8.46 -11.79 -14.82
N LEU A 566 -7.48 -11.36 -14.04
CA LEU A 566 -6.09 -11.81 -14.19
C LEU A 566 -5.90 -13.24 -13.70
N ILE A 567 -6.57 -13.63 -12.62
CA ILE A 567 -6.55 -15.00 -12.09
C ILE A 567 -7.20 -15.97 -13.07
N GLU A 568 -8.36 -15.63 -13.61
CA GLU A 568 -9.05 -16.43 -14.63
C GLU A 568 -8.16 -16.65 -15.86
N LYS A 569 -7.42 -15.63 -16.28
CA LYS A 569 -6.58 -15.67 -17.47
C LYS A 569 -5.23 -16.37 -17.27
N TYR A 570 -4.61 -16.20 -16.09
CA TYR A 570 -3.22 -16.59 -15.86
C TYR A 570 -2.99 -17.54 -14.68
N GLY A 571 -3.98 -17.70 -13.80
CA GLY A 571 -3.88 -18.40 -12.52
C GLY A 571 -3.47 -17.52 -11.35
N SER A 572 -3.83 -17.95 -10.14
CA SER A 572 -3.53 -17.25 -8.89
C SER A 572 -2.03 -17.13 -8.63
N ASP A 573 -1.27 -18.21 -8.81
CA ASP A 573 0.17 -18.21 -8.60
C ASP A 573 0.91 -17.20 -9.49
N ALA A 574 0.52 -17.13 -10.77
CA ALA A 574 1.09 -16.16 -11.71
C ALA A 574 0.78 -14.72 -11.30
N PHE A 575 -0.44 -14.46 -10.85
CA PHE A 575 -0.84 -13.14 -10.33
C PHE A 575 -0.04 -12.78 -9.08
N ARG A 576 0.04 -13.67 -8.08
CA ARG A 576 0.75 -13.46 -6.79
C ARG A 576 2.22 -13.12 -7.01
N MET A 577 2.94 -13.93 -7.78
CA MET A 577 4.34 -13.64 -8.10
C MET A 577 4.49 -12.36 -8.92
N GLY A 578 3.64 -12.16 -9.93
CA GLY A 578 3.72 -11.01 -10.83
C GLY A 578 3.48 -9.67 -10.13
N ILE A 579 2.59 -9.64 -9.12
CA ILE A 579 2.31 -8.41 -8.38
C ILE A 579 3.39 -8.06 -7.35
N LEU A 580 4.15 -9.04 -6.86
CA LEU A 580 5.27 -8.82 -5.93
C LEU A 580 6.54 -8.33 -6.63
N ARG A 581 6.73 -8.64 -7.92
CA ARG A 581 7.94 -8.28 -8.67
C ARG A 581 8.09 -6.78 -8.86
N GLY A 582 9.33 -6.30 -8.70
CA GLY A 582 9.71 -4.89 -8.85
C GLY A 582 9.27 -3.98 -7.70
N ARG A 583 8.59 -4.50 -6.65
CA ARG A 583 8.05 -3.67 -5.56
C ARG A 583 9.03 -3.50 -4.41
N SER A 584 9.00 -2.29 -3.85
CA SER A 584 9.73 -1.94 -2.63
C SER A 584 8.78 -1.31 -1.62
N ALA A 585 9.11 -1.44 -0.33
CA ALA A 585 8.32 -0.87 0.75
C ALA A 585 8.08 0.64 0.57
N GLY A 586 6.85 1.08 0.72
CA GLY A 586 6.43 2.49 0.66
C GLY A 586 6.43 3.15 -0.73
N LEU A 587 6.87 2.46 -1.79
CA LEU A 587 6.95 3.03 -3.14
C LEU A 587 5.73 2.68 -3.99
N ASN A 588 5.10 3.70 -4.56
CA ASN A 588 4.03 3.54 -5.52
C ASN A 588 4.60 3.02 -6.85
N GLN A 589 3.95 2.03 -7.46
CA GLN A 589 4.45 1.42 -8.70
C GLN A 589 3.31 1.07 -9.66
N ALA A 590 3.56 1.29 -10.95
CA ALA A 590 2.66 0.89 -12.01
C ALA A 590 2.54 -0.65 -12.10
N PHE A 591 1.32 -1.13 -12.35
CA PHE A 591 1.08 -2.55 -12.59
C PHE A 591 1.61 -2.97 -13.96
N SER A 592 2.25 -4.13 -14.02
CA SER A 592 2.76 -4.74 -15.25
C SER A 592 2.15 -6.12 -15.48
N GLU A 593 1.31 -6.25 -16.48
CA GLU A 593 0.76 -7.55 -16.90
C GLU A 593 1.87 -8.49 -17.43
N ASN A 594 2.95 -7.93 -17.98
CA ASN A 594 4.10 -8.72 -18.42
C ASN A 594 4.78 -9.47 -17.26
N SER A 595 4.78 -8.91 -16.05
CA SER A 595 5.30 -9.61 -14.87
C SER A 595 4.44 -10.83 -14.52
N VAL A 596 3.13 -10.74 -14.69
CA VAL A 596 2.20 -11.87 -14.48
C VAL A 596 2.42 -12.94 -15.56
N ILE A 597 2.56 -12.54 -16.82
CA ILE A 597 2.85 -13.46 -17.94
C ILE A 597 4.17 -14.20 -17.72
N SER A 598 5.21 -13.49 -17.29
CA SER A 598 6.52 -14.09 -16.97
C SER A 598 6.40 -15.13 -15.83
N SER A 599 5.64 -14.80 -14.80
CA SER A 599 5.39 -15.70 -13.66
C SER A 599 4.58 -16.94 -14.06
N ARG A 600 3.56 -16.80 -14.94
CA ARG A 600 2.85 -17.94 -15.53
C ARG A 600 3.81 -18.86 -16.29
N ASN A 601 4.73 -18.29 -17.04
CA ASN A 601 5.72 -19.07 -17.78
C ASN A 601 6.64 -19.84 -16.84
N LEU A 602 7.01 -19.27 -15.69
CA LEU A 602 7.76 -19.96 -14.64
C LEU A 602 6.98 -21.15 -14.06
N CYS A 603 5.70 -20.98 -13.74
CA CYS A 603 4.84 -22.07 -13.26
C CYS A 603 4.78 -23.23 -14.28
N ASN A 604 4.66 -22.92 -15.57
CA ASN A 604 4.71 -23.92 -16.64
C ASN A 604 6.10 -24.57 -16.77
N LYS A 605 7.18 -23.80 -16.60
CA LYS A 605 8.56 -24.35 -16.61
C LYS A 605 8.73 -25.33 -15.45
N LEU A 606 8.32 -24.96 -14.24
CA LEU A 606 8.38 -25.84 -13.06
C LEU A 606 7.57 -27.12 -13.26
N TRP A 607 6.35 -27.02 -13.82
CA TRP A 607 5.54 -28.18 -14.17
C TRP A 607 6.25 -29.14 -15.10
N ASN A 608 6.85 -28.64 -16.19
CA ASN A 608 7.56 -29.44 -17.15
C ASN A 608 8.84 -30.07 -16.57
N VAL A 609 9.57 -29.32 -15.75
CA VAL A 609 10.72 -29.80 -14.98
C VAL A 609 10.31 -30.98 -14.09
N SER A 610 9.26 -30.82 -13.30
CA SER A 610 8.76 -31.85 -12.38
C SER A 610 8.28 -33.10 -13.10
N ARG A 611 7.57 -32.93 -14.23
CA ARG A 611 7.16 -34.03 -15.10
C ARG A 611 8.35 -34.79 -15.65
N PHE A 612 9.41 -34.08 -16.04
CA PHE A 612 10.63 -34.70 -16.54
C PHE A 612 11.36 -35.50 -15.45
N VAL A 613 11.49 -34.96 -14.23
CA VAL A 613 12.07 -35.65 -13.09
C VAL A 613 11.23 -36.89 -12.70
N GLN A 614 9.90 -36.80 -12.66
CA GLN A 614 9.03 -37.95 -12.44
C GLN A 614 9.25 -39.05 -13.48
N GLY A 615 9.38 -38.65 -14.76
CA GLY A 615 9.69 -39.62 -15.83
C GLY A 615 11.00 -40.37 -15.60
N MET A 616 12.06 -39.68 -15.17
CA MET A 616 13.35 -40.31 -14.82
C MET A 616 13.24 -41.27 -13.62
N VAL A 617 12.44 -40.89 -12.62
CA VAL A 617 12.16 -41.77 -11.46
C VAL A 617 11.40 -43.00 -11.87
N ASP A 618 10.38 -42.88 -12.73
CA ASP A 618 9.58 -44.00 -13.21
C ASP A 618 10.42 -44.99 -14.04
N GLU A 619 11.30 -44.47 -14.93
CA GLU A 619 12.26 -45.30 -15.72
C GLU A 619 13.23 -46.05 -14.80
N SER A 620 13.73 -45.39 -13.74
CA SER A 620 14.64 -46.04 -12.77
C SER A 620 13.92 -47.11 -11.94
N ALA A 621 12.70 -46.84 -11.49
CA ALA A 621 11.91 -47.80 -10.71
C ALA A 621 11.58 -49.07 -11.49
N ALA A 622 11.39 -48.99 -12.78
CA ALA A 622 11.17 -50.16 -13.66
C ALA A 622 12.40 -51.11 -13.75
N ASN A 623 13.58 -50.62 -13.38
CA ASN A 623 14.83 -51.35 -13.44
C ASN A 623 15.39 -51.82 -12.08
N LEU A 624 14.75 -51.46 -10.95
CA LEU A 624 15.23 -51.79 -9.61
C LEU A 624 14.26 -52.71 -8.85
N THR A 625 14.80 -53.72 -8.17
CA THR A 625 14.05 -54.71 -7.35
C THR A 625 13.99 -54.37 -5.85
N GLU A 626 14.58 -53.27 -5.39
CA GLU A 626 14.60 -52.90 -3.97
C GLU A 626 14.35 -51.42 -3.74
N THR A 627 13.36 -51.11 -2.85
CA THR A 627 13.02 -49.79 -2.36
C THR A 627 13.73 -49.53 -1.02
N SER A 628 15.02 -49.23 -1.03
CA SER A 628 15.66 -48.61 0.15
C SER A 628 15.62 -47.08 0.03
N VAL A 629 15.23 -46.41 1.10
CA VAL A 629 15.39 -44.93 1.25
C VAL A 629 16.89 -44.67 1.38
N VAL A 630 17.56 -44.44 0.26
CA VAL A 630 18.97 -44.05 0.25
C VAL A 630 19.06 -42.55 0.38
N ASP A 631 19.78 -42.07 1.41
CA ASP A 631 20.16 -40.67 1.49
C ASP A 631 20.98 -40.29 0.24
N TYR A 632 20.85 -39.06 -0.24
CA TYR A 632 21.57 -38.64 -1.46
C TYR A 632 23.07 -38.50 -1.17
N THR A 633 23.87 -38.79 -2.18
CA THR A 633 25.29 -38.48 -2.25
C THR A 633 25.55 -37.74 -3.55
N THR A 634 26.51 -36.82 -3.54
CA THR A 634 26.98 -36.13 -4.76
C THR A 634 28.11 -36.97 -5.39
N GLU A 635 28.08 -37.11 -6.71
CA GLU A 635 29.05 -37.96 -7.47
C GLU A 635 29.89 -37.13 -8.45
N ASN A 636 29.52 -35.87 -8.67
CA ASN A 636 30.18 -34.97 -9.62
C ASN A 636 29.97 -33.49 -9.28
N ALA A 637 30.78 -32.65 -9.90
CA ALA A 637 30.80 -31.20 -9.64
C ALA A 637 29.46 -30.50 -9.94
N GLY A 638 28.66 -30.96 -10.88
CA GLY A 638 27.34 -30.41 -11.17
C GLY A 638 26.33 -30.68 -10.06
N GLU A 639 26.49 -31.81 -9.39
CA GLU A 639 25.66 -32.20 -8.23
C GLU A 639 26.03 -31.41 -6.96
N ASP A 640 27.33 -31.20 -6.70
CA ASP A 640 27.80 -30.35 -5.63
C ASP A 640 27.35 -28.89 -5.84
N TRP A 641 27.43 -28.42 -7.08
CA TRP A 641 27.01 -27.06 -7.43
C TRP A 641 25.52 -26.81 -7.20
N ILE A 642 24.62 -27.72 -7.58
CA ILE A 642 23.21 -27.51 -7.34
C ILE A 642 22.88 -27.53 -5.84
N CYS A 643 23.55 -28.35 -5.03
CA CYS A 643 23.42 -28.35 -3.58
C CYS A 643 23.88 -27.00 -2.99
N HIS A 644 25.02 -26.47 -3.48
CA HIS A 644 25.47 -25.11 -3.13
C HIS A 644 24.44 -24.04 -3.47
N GLU A 645 23.91 -24.03 -4.70
CA GLU A 645 22.96 -23.06 -5.16
C GLU A 645 21.62 -23.10 -4.42
N ILE A 646 21.13 -24.27 -4.06
CA ILE A 646 19.93 -24.44 -3.23
C ILE A 646 20.17 -23.87 -1.82
N ASN A 647 21.31 -24.16 -1.18
CA ASN A 647 21.64 -23.61 0.12
C ASN A 647 21.78 -22.09 0.08
N ARG A 648 22.44 -21.57 -0.95
CA ARG A 648 22.60 -20.13 -1.18
C ARG A 648 21.24 -19.46 -1.36
N ALA A 649 20.39 -20.01 -2.22
CA ALA A 649 19.05 -19.48 -2.47
C ALA A 649 18.19 -19.52 -1.20
N SER A 650 18.24 -20.61 -0.42
CA SER A 650 17.53 -20.71 0.86
C SER A 650 17.96 -19.62 1.84
N SER A 651 19.26 -19.41 2.02
CA SER A 651 19.79 -18.36 2.91
C SER A 651 19.42 -16.94 2.45
N MET A 652 19.58 -16.65 1.15
CA MET A 652 19.19 -15.35 0.58
C MET A 652 17.68 -15.11 0.71
N LEU A 653 16.86 -16.14 0.50
CA LEU A 653 15.42 -16.06 0.63
C LEU A 653 15.00 -15.81 2.08
N GLU A 654 15.63 -16.46 3.06
CA GLU A 654 15.41 -16.21 4.49
C GLU A 654 15.72 -14.75 4.84
N GLN A 655 16.82 -14.22 4.34
CA GLN A 655 17.19 -12.82 4.55
C GLN A 655 16.17 -11.88 3.90
N ALA A 656 15.85 -12.09 2.62
CA ALA A 656 14.89 -11.27 1.88
C ALA A 656 13.51 -11.25 2.56
N MET A 657 13.02 -12.40 3.01
CA MET A 657 11.74 -12.51 3.73
C MET A 657 11.78 -11.83 5.11
N SER A 658 12.89 -11.88 5.84
CA SER A 658 13.05 -11.20 7.13
C SER A 658 13.14 -9.68 7.02
N GLU A 659 13.53 -9.17 5.85
CA GLU A 659 13.66 -7.75 5.54
C GLU A 659 12.51 -7.23 4.65
N TYR A 660 11.49 -8.05 4.40
CA TYR A 660 10.33 -7.73 3.54
C TYR A 660 10.69 -7.32 2.11
N ARG A 661 11.78 -7.89 1.55
CA ARG A 661 12.24 -7.66 0.17
C ARG A 661 11.60 -8.66 -0.79
N PHE A 662 10.26 -8.58 -0.94
CA PHE A 662 9.46 -9.56 -1.68
C PHE A 662 9.84 -9.69 -3.15
N SER A 663 10.17 -8.59 -3.82
CA SER A 663 10.62 -8.63 -5.21
C SER A 663 11.88 -9.46 -5.36
N GLU A 664 12.85 -9.26 -4.50
CA GLU A 664 14.10 -10.03 -4.48
C GLU A 664 13.84 -11.50 -4.14
N ALA A 665 12.94 -11.77 -3.18
CA ALA A 665 12.55 -13.13 -2.83
C ALA A 665 11.98 -13.90 -4.04
N VAL A 666 11.11 -13.27 -4.83
CA VAL A 666 10.56 -13.84 -6.06
C VAL A 666 11.63 -14.05 -7.13
N GLU A 667 12.57 -13.10 -7.31
CA GLU A 667 13.67 -13.24 -8.26
C GLU A 667 14.64 -14.37 -7.87
N ILE A 668 14.91 -14.57 -6.58
CA ILE A 668 15.73 -15.68 -6.08
C ILE A 668 15.13 -17.02 -6.52
N VAL A 669 13.85 -17.25 -6.27
CA VAL A 669 13.19 -18.51 -6.65
C VAL A 669 13.04 -18.64 -8.17
N TYR A 670 12.82 -17.52 -8.87
CA TYR A 670 12.76 -17.49 -10.32
C TYR A 670 14.08 -17.95 -10.95
N SER A 671 15.19 -17.35 -10.54
CA SER A 671 16.53 -17.68 -11.05
C SER A 671 16.94 -19.12 -10.67
N LEU A 672 16.62 -19.55 -9.43
CA LEU A 672 16.89 -20.92 -9.01
C LEU A 672 16.22 -21.94 -9.94
N VAL A 673 14.92 -21.75 -10.24
CA VAL A 673 14.16 -22.71 -11.08
C VAL A 673 14.56 -22.61 -12.55
N TRP A 674 14.60 -21.39 -13.09
CA TRP A 674 14.75 -21.17 -14.52
C TRP A 674 16.21 -21.34 -14.98
N ASP A 675 17.09 -20.51 -14.37
CA ASP A 675 18.47 -20.39 -14.85
C ASP A 675 19.36 -21.54 -14.34
N LYS A 676 19.16 -22.02 -13.08
CA LYS A 676 20.08 -22.97 -12.47
C LYS A 676 19.58 -24.38 -12.52
N TYR A 677 18.40 -24.64 -11.97
CA TYR A 677 17.86 -26.00 -11.89
C TYR A 677 17.55 -26.57 -13.28
N ALA A 678 16.78 -25.83 -14.09
CA ALA A 678 16.33 -26.33 -15.38
C ALA A 678 17.43 -26.31 -16.45
N ASP A 679 18.23 -25.24 -16.57
CA ASP A 679 19.13 -25.04 -17.69
C ASP A 679 20.52 -25.70 -17.50
N TRP A 680 20.91 -25.97 -16.25
CA TRP A 680 22.20 -26.56 -15.94
C TRP A 680 22.09 -27.90 -15.24
N PHE A 681 21.46 -27.97 -14.06
CA PHE A 681 21.41 -29.19 -13.29
C PHE A 681 20.67 -30.32 -14.00
N LEU A 682 19.44 -30.10 -14.48
CA LEU A 682 18.68 -31.13 -15.19
C LEU A 682 19.34 -31.56 -16.47
N GLU A 683 20.01 -30.65 -17.19
CA GLU A 683 20.76 -31.03 -18.41
C GLU A 683 21.92 -31.96 -18.04
N SER A 684 22.64 -31.73 -16.96
CA SER A 684 23.70 -32.64 -16.48
C SER A 684 23.13 -34.00 -16.06
N GLN A 685 21.95 -34.04 -15.47
CA GLN A 685 21.31 -35.26 -15.00
C GLN A 685 20.77 -36.17 -16.11
N LYS A 686 20.65 -35.68 -17.33
CA LYS A 686 20.41 -36.53 -18.50
C LYS A 686 21.56 -37.54 -18.75
N ILE A 687 22.76 -37.21 -18.24
CA ILE A 687 23.95 -38.06 -18.33
C ILE A 687 24.12 -38.93 -17.07
N PHE A 688 24.05 -38.33 -15.88
CA PHE A 688 24.45 -38.98 -14.64
C PHE A 688 23.29 -39.71 -13.92
N LYS A 689 22.03 -39.19 -14.04
CA LYS A 689 20.82 -39.85 -13.50
C LYS A 689 20.86 -40.16 -11.99
N ASN A 690 21.33 -39.20 -11.16
CA ASN A 690 21.31 -39.34 -9.71
C ASN A 690 19.88 -39.15 -9.16
N ILE A 691 19.11 -40.24 -9.11
CA ILE A 691 17.68 -40.21 -8.76
C ILE A 691 17.44 -39.75 -7.32
N PRO A 692 18.18 -40.18 -6.28
CA PRO A 692 18.00 -39.68 -4.91
C PRO A 692 18.19 -38.16 -4.84
N LEU A 693 19.22 -37.60 -5.46
CA LEU A 693 19.51 -36.20 -5.50
C LEU A 693 18.43 -35.40 -6.27
N LEU A 694 17.98 -35.93 -7.42
CA LEU A 694 16.88 -35.32 -8.19
C LEU A 694 15.61 -35.17 -7.38
N LYS A 695 15.22 -36.17 -6.60
CA LYS A 695 14.06 -36.11 -5.69
C LYS A 695 14.25 -35.04 -4.64
N LYS A 696 15.36 -35.06 -3.90
CA LYS A 696 15.64 -34.13 -2.80
C LYS A 696 15.73 -32.69 -3.25
N THR A 697 16.41 -32.45 -4.38
CA THR A 697 16.55 -31.07 -4.93
C THR A 697 15.22 -30.51 -5.43
N LEU A 698 14.37 -31.33 -6.08
CA LEU A 698 13.04 -30.90 -6.50
C LEU A 698 12.14 -30.58 -5.30
N GLU A 699 12.14 -31.41 -4.25
CA GLU A 699 11.42 -31.13 -3.01
C GLU A 699 11.83 -29.77 -2.42
N ASN A 700 13.13 -29.48 -2.33
CA ASN A 700 13.64 -28.22 -1.80
C ASN A 700 13.20 -27.03 -2.65
N VAL A 701 13.22 -27.14 -3.97
CA VAL A 701 12.73 -26.10 -4.90
C VAL A 701 11.24 -25.85 -4.69
N LEU A 702 10.42 -26.90 -4.56
CA LEU A 702 8.97 -26.78 -4.32
C LEU A 702 8.67 -26.10 -2.97
N MET A 703 9.39 -26.47 -1.91
CA MET A 703 9.24 -25.85 -0.59
C MET A 703 9.60 -24.36 -0.60
N MET A 704 10.69 -23.95 -1.27
CA MET A 704 11.09 -22.55 -1.37
C MET A 704 10.14 -21.71 -2.25
N MET A 705 9.54 -22.31 -3.26
CA MET A 705 8.61 -21.62 -4.16
C MET A 705 7.18 -21.52 -3.59
N HIS A 706 6.79 -22.43 -2.67
CA HIS A 706 5.44 -22.55 -2.14
C HIS A 706 4.87 -21.23 -1.52
N PRO A 707 5.62 -20.39 -0.82
CA PRO A 707 5.11 -19.11 -0.32
C PRO A 707 4.54 -18.19 -1.40
N PHE A 708 5.09 -18.23 -2.60
CA PHE A 708 4.74 -17.33 -3.70
C PHE A 708 3.79 -17.97 -4.72
N ALA A 709 3.94 -19.27 -4.96
CA ALA A 709 3.17 -20.05 -5.93
C ALA A 709 2.63 -21.35 -5.30
N PRO A 710 1.66 -21.20 -4.36
CA PRO A 710 1.21 -22.33 -3.54
C PRO A 710 0.48 -23.42 -4.31
N PHE A 711 -0.29 -23.07 -5.34
CA PHE A 711 -1.13 -24.04 -6.04
C PHE A 711 -0.30 -24.98 -6.93
N VAL A 712 0.54 -24.45 -7.80
CA VAL A 712 1.37 -25.27 -8.69
C VAL A 712 2.32 -26.16 -7.90
N THR A 713 2.89 -25.67 -6.81
CA THR A 713 3.77 -26.45 -5.95
C THR A 713 3.04 -27.59 -5.23
N GLU A 714 1.82 -27.34 -4.76
CA GLU A 714 0.99 -28.37 -4.12
C GLU A 714 0.56 -29.44 -5.12
N VAL A 715 0.04 -29.04 -6.29
CA VAL A 715 -0.37 -29.98 -7.33
C VAL A 715 0.81 -30.85 -7.78
N ILE A 716 1.99 -30.27 -7.98
CA ILE A 716 3.20 -31.04 -8.30
C ILE A 716 3.51 -32.01 -7.18
N TRP A 717 3.59 -31.55 -5.93
CA TRP A 717 3.89 -32.38 -4.76
C TRP A 717 2.97 -33.59 -4.68
N GLN A 718 1.67 -33.41 -4.84
CA GLN A 718 0.69 -34.51 -4.79
C GLN A 718 0.79 -35.48 -5.99
N ASN A 719 1.38 -35.06 -7.11
CA ASN A 719 1.58 -35.92 -8.30
C ASN A 719 2.92 -36.62 -8.35
N LEU A 720 3.88 -36.26 -7.47
CA LEU A 720 5.16 -36.98 -7.38
C LEU A 720 4.98 -38.33 -6.66
N SER A 721 5.60 -39.41 -7.20
CA SER A 721 5.38 -40.76 -6.69
C SER A 721 6.07 -41.04 -5.35
N TRP A 722 6.94 -40.17 -4.86
CA TRP A 722 7.74 -40.34 -3.65
C TRP A 722 7.40 -39.37 -2.53
N THR A 723 6.57 -38.38 -2.78
CA THR A 723 6.10 -37.42 -1.75
C THR A 723 4.82 -37.90 -1.10
N SER A 724 4.55 -37.42 0.11
CA SER A 724 3.32 -37.71 0.86
C SER A 724 2.85 -36.48 1.61
N GLY A 725 1.57 -36.42 1.97
CA GLY A 725 0.99 -35.25 2.64
C GLY A 725 0.91 -34.05 1.71
N MET A 726 0.99 -32.86 2.30
CA MET A 726 0.88 -31.58 1.59
C MET A 726 2.15 -30.76 1.76
N VAL A 727 2.57 -30.04 0.72
CA VAL A 727 3.79 -29.21 0.77
C VAL A 727 3.74 -28.13 1.85
N ILE A 728 2.56 -27.64 2.18
CA ILE A 728 2.36 -26.65 3.26
C ILE A 728 2.87 -27.16 4.64
N ASP A 729 3.00 -28.47 4.83
CA ASP A 729 3.51 -29.12 6.06
C ASP A 729 4.93 -29.67 5.91
N ALA A 730 5.53 -29.61 4.74
CA ALA A 730 6.80 -30.30 4.44
C ALA A 730 8.00 -29.76 5.24
N GLY A 731 7.91 -28.55 5.74
CA GLY A 731 9.00 -27.87 6.44
C GLY A 731 9.80 -26.95 5.50
N TRP A 732 10.84 -26.33 6.05
CA TRP A 732 11.80 -25.53 5.26
C TRP A 732 12.99 -26.38 4.87
N PRO A 733 13.60 -26.18 3.69
CA PRO A 733 14.74 -26.97 3.26
C PRO A 733 15.88 -27.05 4.29
N GLU A 734 16.35 -28.24 4.55
CA GLU A 734 17.56 -28.46 5.35
C GLU A 734 18.81 -28.20 4.51
N ILE A 735 19.91 -27.81 5.16
CA ILE A 735 21.19 -27.56 4.50
C ILE A 735 21.69 -28.86 3.83
N MET A 736 21.89 -28.82 2.54
CA MET A 736 22.43 -29.92 1.73
C MET A 736 23.94 -30.01 1.91
N LYS A 737 24.45 -31.26 1.98
CA LYS A 737 25.89 -31.52 2.01
C LYS A 737 26.45 -31.54 0.60
N TYR A 738 27.64 -31.01 0.38
CA TYR A 738 28.33 -30.96 -0.91
C TYR A 738 29.81 -30.63 -0.70
N ASP A 739 30.63 -30.85 -1.73
CA ASP A 739 32.02 -30.40 -1.78
C ASP A 739 32.12 -29.01 -2.39
N GLU A 740 32.65 -28.05 -1.60
CA GLU A 740 32.70 -26.62 -2.00
C GLU A 740 33.65 -26.36 -3.18
N ILE A 741 34.82 -27.07 -3.20
CA ILE A 741 35.80 -26.90 -4.27
C ILE A 741 35.23 -27.46 -5.58
N SER A 742 34.57 -28.58 -5.53
CA SER A 742 33.89 -29.22 -6.65
C SER A 742 32.77 -28.35 -7.21
N ALA A 743 31.95 -27.76 -6.34
CA ALA A 743 30.90 -26.81 -6.75
C ALA A 743 31.47 -25.60 -7.48
N MET A 744 32.55 -24.97 -6.96
CA MET A 744 33.23 -23.84 -7.61
C MET A 744 33.83 -24.22 -8.98
N ASN A 745 34.30 -25.43 -9.15
CA ASN A 745 34.81 -25.91 -10.45
C ASN A 745 33.68 -25.99 -11.49
N PHE A 746 32.49 -26.40 -11.09
CA PHE A 746 31.34 -26.43 -12.02
C PHE A 746 30.88 -25.01 -12.38
N GLU A 747 30.91 -24.06 -11.45
CA GLU A 747 30.60 -22.63 -11.73
C GLU A 747 31.55 -22.08 -12.82
N ARG A 748 32.84 -22.37 -12.71
CA ARG A 748 33.81 -22.01 -13.77
C ARG A 748 33.49 -22.70 -15.11
N MET A 749 33.08 -23.97 -15.07
CA MET A 749 32.67 -24.69 -16.27
C MET A 749 31.43 -24.07 -16.92
N ILE A 750 30.45 -23.54 -16.15
CA ILE A 750 29.30 -22.81 -16.67
C ILE A 750 29.76 -21.57 -17.47
N GLU A 751 30.74 -20.82 -16.97
CA GLU A 751 31.32 -19.69 -17.71
C GLU A 751 31.93 -20.11 -19.05
N VAL A 752 32.72 -21.19 -19.04
CA VAL A 752 33.31 -21.77 -20.24
C VAL A 752 32.24 -22.21 -21.24
N VAL A 753 31.25 -22.96 -20.81
CA VAL A 753 30.15 -23.45 -21.65
C VAL A 753 29.35 -22.28 -22.23
N THR A 754 29.09 -21.28 -21.44
CA THR A 754 28.37 -20.08 -21.89
C THR A 754 29.12 -19.38 -23.01
N LYS A 755 30.43 -19.24 -22.88
CA LYS A 755 31.29 -18.63 -23.90
C LYS A 755 31.31 -19.46 -25.18
N ILE A 756 31.42 -20.81 -25.06
CA ILE A 756 31.35 -21.73 -26.17
C ILE A 756 30.00 -21.58 -26.91
N ARG A 757 28.89 -21.63 -26.18
CA ARG A 757 27.54 -21.48 -26.75
C ARG A 757 27.38 -20.15 -27.49
N ALA A 758 27.75 -19.01 -26.86
CA ALA A 758 27.64 -17.68 -27.44
C ALA A 758 28.46 -17.57 -28.76
N THR A 759 29.73 -17.98 -28.71
CA THR A 759 30.61 -17.89 -29.90
C THR A 759 30.16 -18.83 -31.00
N ASN A 760 29.74 -20.05 -30.66
CA ASN A 760 29.28 -21.03 -31.66
C ASN A 760 27.96 -20.59 -32.32
N ASN A 761 27.06 -19.96 -31.57
CA ASN A 761 25.83 -19.37 -32.12
C ASN A 761 26.14 -18.19 -33.08
N SER A 762 27.05 -17.30 -32.73
CA SER A 762 27.47 -16.19 -33.62
C SER A 762 28.08 -16.74 -34.93
N LEU A 763 28.97 -17.72 -34.83
CA LEU A 763 29.57 -18.36 -35.99
C LEU A 763 28.55 -19.14 -36.84
N SER A 764 27.57 -19.77 -36.20
CA SER A 764 26.50 -20.51 -36.86
C SER A 764 25.65 -19.58 -37.73
N LEU A 765 25.31 -18.38 -37.25
CA LEU A 765 24.60 -17.36 -38.03
C LEU A 765 25.36 -16.91 -39.27
N LEU A 766 26.71 -16.87 -39.20
CA LEU A 766 27.59 -16.52 -40.31
C LEU A 766 27.76 -17.66 -41.34
N ASN A 767 27.37 -18.88 -40.98
CA ASN A 767 27.59 -20.10 -41.79
C ASN A 767 26.34 -20.99 -41.90
N ASN A 768 25.27 -20.45 -42.44
CA ASN A 768 24.02 -21.18 -42.77
C ASN A 768 23.47 -22.04 -41.61
N ASN A 769 23.53 -21.56 -40.38
CA ASN A 769 23.11 -22.22 -39.16
C ASN A 769 23.86 -23.53 -38.84
N LYS A 770 25.03 -23.75 -39.33
CA LYS A 770 25.86 -24.92 -39.07
C LYS A 770 26.64 -24.70 -37.76
N LYS A 771 26.47 -25.59 -36.78
CA LYS A 771 27.27 -25.61 -35.53
C LYS A 771 28.63 -26.26 -35.74
N PHE A 772 29.63 -25.80 -35.01
CA PHE A 772 31.00 -26.25 -35.08
C PHE A 772 31.35 -27.10 -33.87
N GLY A 773 32.26 -28.05 -34.05
CA GLY A 773 32.82 -28.89 -32.98
C GLY A 773 33.81 -28.11 -32.11
N LEU A 774 34.15 -28.67 -30.97
CA LEU A 774 35.13 -28.14 -30.04
C LEU A 774 36.41 -28.96 -30.10
N LEU A 775 37.56 -28.31 -30.20
CA LEU A 775 38.86 -28.89 -30.19
C LEU A 775 39.66 -28.42 -28.99
N PHE A 776 40.47 -29.28 -28.39
CA PHE A 776 41.37 -28.95 -27.32
C PHE A 776 42.69 -29.73 -27.39
N GLY A 777 43.76 -29.19 -26.77
CA GLY A 777 45.05 -29.87 -26.63
C GLY A 777 45.17 -30.53 -25.25
N GLU A 778 45.96 -29.93 -24.38
CA GLU A 778 46.23 -30.44 -23.03
C GLU A 778 45.34 -29.77 -21.95
N ASP A 779 44.17 -29.28 -22.31
CA ASP A 779 43.27 -28.63 -21.36
C ASP A 779 42.66 -29.65 -20.38
N VAL A 780 43.05 -29.59 -19.12
CA VAL A 780 42.70 -30.58 -18.08
C VAL A 780 41.18 -30.64 -17.87
N MET A 781 40.50 -29.48 -17.83
CA MET A 781 39.04 -29.46 -17.66
C MET A 781 38.32 -30.15 -18.81
N ALA A 782 38.77 -29.90 -20.04
CA ALA A 782 38.19 -30.55 -21.24
C ALA A 782 38.48 -32.06 -21.28
N ILE A 783 39.64 -32.47 -20.79
CA ILE A 783 40.02 -33.93 -20.71
C ILE A 783 39.11 -34.61 -19.70
N GLU A 784 38.99 -34.08 -18.49
CA GLU A 784 38.22 -34.68 -17.40
C GLU A 784 36.71 -34.66 -17.64
N ASN A 785 36.20 -33.63 -18.31
CA ASN A 785 34.77 -33.36 -18.47
C ASN A 785 34.28 -33.44 -19.91
N THR A 786 34.97 -34.18 -20.81
CA THR A 786 34.66 -34.21 -22.24
C THR A 786 33.18 -34.45 -22.55
N LEU A 787 32.54 -35.44 -21.90
CA LEU A 787 31.15 -35.80 -22.15
C LEU A 787 30.19 -34.69 -21.71
N LEU A 788 30.38 -34.18 -20.51
CA LEU A 788 29.57 -33.12 -19.93
C LEU A 788 29.73 -31.81 -20.73
N LEU A 789 30.95 -31.41 -21.03
CA LEU A 789 31.25 -30.22 -21.83
C LEU A 789 30.63 -30.29 -23.23
N LYS A 790 30.70 -31.48 -23.91
CA LYS A 790 30.04 -31.68 -25.20
C LYS A 790 28.54 -31.47 -25.10
N PHE A 791 27.93 -32.08 -24.11
CA PHE A 791 26.50 -32.08 -23.95
C PHE A 791 26.00 -30.67 -23.59
N LEU A 792 26.59 -30.05 -22.56
CA LEU A 792 26.16 -28.71 -22.10
C LEU A 792 26.46 -27.63 -23.13
N SER A 793 27.55 -27.68 -23.87
CA SER A 793 27.86 -26.67 -24.90
C SER A 793 27.08 -26.85 -26.21
N HIS A 794 26.31 -27.94 -26.35
CA HIS A 794 25.54 -28.27 -27.57
C HIS A 794 26.39 -28.32 -28.83
N VAL A 795 27.65 -28.75 -28.72
CA VAL A 795 28.52 -28.90 -29.85
C VAL A 795 28.34 -30.27 -30.49
N PRO A 796 28.46 -30.44 -31.84
CA PRO A 796 28.24 -31.71 -32.51
C PRO A 796 29.28 -32.78 -32.13
N TYR A 797 30.49 -32.36 -31.86
CA TYR A 797 31.57 -33.21 -31.35
C TYR A 797 32.58 -32.41 -30.54
N ILE A 798 33.36 -33.12 -29.73
CA ILE A 798 34.52 -32.62 -29.03
C ILE A 798 35.70 -33.58 -29.30
N SER A 799 36.91 -33.10 -29.57
CA SER A 799 38.06 -33.92 -29.90
C SER A 799 39.36 -33.33 -29.37
N SER A 800 40.22 -34.18 -28.83
CA SER A 800 41.60 -33.78 -28.52
C SER A 800 42.46 -33.81 -29.78
N THR A 801 43.47 -32.99 -29.85
CA THR A 801 44.41 -32.87 -30.95
C THR A 801 45.87 -32.96 -30.42
N ASN A 802 46.72 -33.64 -31.20
CA ASN A 802 48.17 -33.61 -30.91
C ASN A 802 48.75 -32.28 -31.38
N GLY A 803 49.17 -31.45 -30.44
CA GLY A 803 49.67 -30.08 -30.69
C GLY A 803 48.59 -29.02 -30.69
N THR A 804 48.93 -27.80 -31.09
CA THR A 804 48.01 -26.65 -31.09
C THR A 804 46.84 -26.89 -32.04
N PRO A 805 45.55 -26.90 -31.57
CA PRO A 805 44.41 -27.11 -32.43
C PRO A 805 44.28 -26.02 -33.51
N ARG A 806 43.75 -26.41 -34.68
CA ARG A 806 43.35 -25.44 -35.74
C ARG A 806 41.95 -24.94 -35.46
N GLY A 807 41.66 -23.69 -35.84
CA GLY A 807 40.35 -23.10 -35.73
C GLY A 807 40.35 -21.78 -34.94
N LEU A 808 39.17 -21.41 -34.42
CA LEU A 808 38.99 -20.18 -33.66
C LEU A 808 39.29 -20.41 -32.18
N LYS A 809 40.35 -19.80 -31.64
CA LYS A 809 40.66 -19.80 -30.20
C LYS A 809 39.59 -19.00 -29.46
N LEU A 810 39.10 -19.57 -28.37
CA LEU A 810 38.17 -18.88 -27.48
C LEU A 810 38.95 -18.09 -26.42
N ALA A 811 38.54 -16.83 -26.18
CA ALA A 811 39.12 -16.00 -25.11
C ALA A 811 38.51 -16.43 -23.78
N ILE A 812 39.05 -17.50 -23.21
CA ILE A 812 38.66 -18.02 -21.91
C ILE A 812 39.94 -18.14 -21.07
N ALA A 813 40.01 -17.46 -19.92
CA ALA A 813 41.17 -17.46 -19.06
C ALA A 813 41.53 -18.90 -18.60
N ASN A 814 42.82 -19.26 -18.67
CA ASN A 814 43.35 -20.56 -18.25
C ASN A 814 42.86 -21.79 -19.05
N HIS A 815 42.17 -21.56 -20.20
CA HIS A 815 41.69 -22.62 -21.04
C HIS A 815 42.16 -22.50 -22.48
N GLU A 816 42.56 -23.63 -23.10
CA GLU A 816 42.95 -23.70 -24.51
C GLU A 816 41.94 -24.47 -25.32
N LEU A 817 40.84 -23.81 -25.62
CA LEU A 817 39.69 -24.35 -26.37
C LEU A 817 39.53 -23.64 -27.70
N TYR A 818 39.22 -24.41 -28.73
CA TYR A 818 39.09 -23.93 -30.12
C TYR A 818 37.80 -24.48 -30.75
N LEU A 819 37.12 -23.61 -31.50
CA LEU A 819 36.05 -24.08 -32.38
C LEU A 819 36.63 -24.51 -33.74
N ASP A 820 36.24 -25.68 -34.23
CA ASP A 820 36.73 -26.28 -35.50
C ASP A 820 36.08 -25.57 -36.68
N VAL A 821 36.67 -24.46 -37.07
CA VAL A 821 36.21 -23.58 -38.17
C VAL A 821 37.31 -23.31 -39.16
N THR A 822 36.91 -23.02 -40.40
CA THR A 822 37.88 -22.65 -41.47
C THR A 822 38.38 -21.23 -41.29
N ALA A 823 39.57 -20.93 -41.82
CA ALA A 823 40.13 -19.57 -41.77
C ALA A 823 39.22 -18.49 -42.38
N GLU A 824 38.42 -18.86 -43.39
CA GLU A 824 37.43 -17.94 -43.99
C GLU A 824 36.34 -17.53 -42.98
N VAL A 825 35.83 -18.49 -42.21
CA VAL A 825 34.81 -18.21 -41.18
C VAL A 825 35.41 -17.38 -40.03
N VAL A 826 36.65 -17.63 -39.64
CA VAL A 826 37.39 -16.82 -38.66
C VAL A 826 37.51 -15.38 -39.13
N ALA A 827 37.88 -15.15 -40.40
CA ALA A 827 38.02 -13.81 -40.96
C ALA A 827 36.67 -13.06 -41.00
N LYS A 828 35.57 -13.73 -41.35
CA LYS A 828 34.21 -13.15 -41.29
C LYS A 828 33.82 -12.76 -39.87
N TYR A 829 34.09 -13.63 -38.90
CA TYR A 829 33.79 -13.36 -37.50
C TYR A 829 34.59 -12.21 -36.93
N LYS A 830 35.88 -12.12 -37.28
CA LYS A 830 36.76 -11.00 -36.91
C LYS A 830 36.22 -9.65 -37.39
N ASN A 831 35.72 -9.59 -38.63
CA ASN A 831 35.12 -8.39 -39.18
C ASN A 831 33.83 -8.04 -38.46
N GLU A 832 32.94 -9.00 -38.21
CA GLU A 832 31.69 -8.80 -37.45
C GLU A 832 31.94 -8.30 -36.02
N LEU A 833 32.94 -8.87 -35.33
CA LEU A 833 33.32 -8.49 -33.99
C LEU A 833 33.80 -7.02 -33.96
N THR A 834 34.60 -6.64 -34.96
CA THR A 834 35.11 -5.26 -35.13
C THR A 834 33.95 -4.28 -35.38
N GLU A 835 32.99 -4.65 -36.24
CA GLU A 835 31.81 -3.82 -36.49
C GLU A 835 30.92 -3.66 -35.24
N LYS A 836 30.71 -4.76 -34.47
CA LYS A 836 29.97 -4.74 -33.21
C LYS A 836 30.65 -3.89 -32.16
N ILE A 837 31.96 -3.97 -32.00
CA ILE A 837 32.72 -3.09 -31.08
C ILE A 837 32.48 -1.61 -31.44
N LEU A 838 32.55 -1.25 -32.73
CA LEU A 838 32.28 0.11 -33.19
C LEU A 838 30.83 0.56 -32.95
N ALA A 839 29.86 -0.34 -33.12
CA ALA A 839 28.44 -0.05 -32.90
C ALA A 839 28.14 0.18 -31.41
N VAL A 840 28.56 -0.75 -30.54
CA VAL A 840 28.39 -0.63 -29.09
C VAL A 840 29.15 0.56 -28.52
N GLY A 841 30.34 0.88 -29.09
CA GLY A 841 31.12 2.08 -28.75
C GLY A 841 30.33 3.36 -28.99
N ARG A 842 29.65 3.49 -30.11
CA ARG A 842 28.78 4.66 -30.42
C ARG A 842 27.61 4.78 -29.46
N GLU A 843 27.03 3.67 -29.04
CA GLU A 843 25.94 3.66 -28.03
C GLU A 843 26.48 4.09 -26.66
N LEU A 844 27.66 3.60 -26.27
CA LEU A 844 28.34 3.98 -25.05
C LEU A 844 28.69 5.48 -25.02
N ASP A 845 29.19 6.03 -26.13
CA ASP A 845 29.46 7.47 -26.27
C ASP A 845 28.19 8.30 -26.09
N GLY A 846 27.06 7.82 -26.62
CA GLY A 846 25.75 8.46 -26.42
C GLY A 846 25.28 8.44 -24.98
N LEU A 847 25.47 7.34 -24.25
CA LEU A 847 25.14 7.23 -22.83
C LEU A 847 26.08 8.10 -21.98
N ASN A 848 27.36 8.09 -22.26
CA ASN A 848 28.36 8.94 -21.58
C ASN A 848 28.07 10.43 -21.82
N SER A 849 27.73 10.83 -23.04
CA SER A 849 27.33 12.21 -23.35
C SER A 849 26.10 12.65 -22.56
N ARG A 850 25.14 11.74 -22.36
CA ARG A 850 23.97 11.96 -21.51
C ARG A 850 24.32 12.15 -20.05
N MET A 851 25.25 11.33 -19.53
CA MET A 851 25.76 11.46 -18.16
C MET A 851 26.65 12.68 -17.92
N MET A 852 27.32 13.19 -18.96
CA MET A 852 28.09 14.45 -18.90
C MET A 852 27.20 15.70 -18.87
N ASN A 853 25.90 15.59 -19.19
CA ASN A 853 24.98 16.71 -19.13
C ASN A 853 24.54 16.96 -17.68
N PRO A 854 24.96 18.10 -17.03
CA PRO A 854 24.58 18.41 -15.65
C PRO A 854 23.06 18.45 -15.44
N SER A 855 22.33 18.97 -16.40
CA SER A 855 20.86 19.06 -16.33
C SER A 855 20.20 17.68 -16.29
N TYR A 856 20.79 16.65 -16.90
CA TYR A 856 20.30 15.30 -16.82
C TYR A 856 20.59 14.68 -15.44
N VAL A 857 21.81 14.81 -14.95
CA VAL A 857 22.23 14.22 -13.67
C VAL A 857 21.51 14.85 -12.47
N GLU A 858 21.22 16.16 -12.54
CA GLU A 858 20.60 16.92 -11.45
C GLU A 858 19.07 16.90 -11.49
N ARG A 859 18.45 16.79 -12.66
CA ARG A 859 16.99 16.94 -12.83
C ARG A 859 16.26 15.65 -13.20
N ALA A 860 16.94 14.63 -13.72
CA ALA A 860 16.32 13.36 -14.01
C ALA A 860 16.07 12.57 -12.72
N PRO A 861 15.03 11.71 -12.68
CA PRO A 861 14.81 10.79 -11.57
C PRO A 861 16.09 9.99 -11.25
N ALA A 862 16.42 9.88 -9.97
CA ALA A 862 17.64 9.19 -9.51
C ALA A 862 17.74 7.73 -10.04
N GLU A 863 16.59 7.09 -10.25
CA GLU A 863 16.50 5.73 -10.81
C GLU A 863 16.96 5.69 -12.28
N LEU A 864 16.55 6.65 -13.08
CA LEU A 864 16.95 6.73 -14.50
C LEU A 864 18.44 7.03 -14.64
N VAL A 865 19.01 7.83 -13.75
CA VAL A 865 20.45 8.08 -13.68
C VAL A 865 21.20 6.82 -13.31
N ARG A 866 20.69 6.04 -12.35
CA ARG A 866 21.26 4.74 -11.94
C ARG A 866 21.20 3.71 -13.06
N GLU A 867 20.06 3.59 -13.75
CA GLU A 867 19.92 2.74 -14.94
C GLU A 867 20.93 3.08 -16.03
N THR A 868 21.10 4.37 -16.32
CA THR A 868 22.07 4.83 -17.32
C THR A 868 23.52 4.43 -16.93
N ARG A 869 23.88 4.54 -15.63
CA ARG A 869 25.19 4.07 -15.14
C ARG A 869 25.39 2.57 -15.28
N ASN A 870 24.34 1.79 -14.96
CA ASN A 870 24.37 0.34 -15.11
C ASN A 870 24.54 -0.06 -16.59
N LEU A 871 23.81 0.58 -17.52
CA LEU A 871 23.95 0.36 -18.95
C LEU A 871 25.35 0.73 -19.48
N ILE A 872 25.97 1.80 -18.95
CA ILE A 872 27.34 2.16 -19.28
C ILE A 872 28.30 1.04 -18.87
N ALA A 873 28.23 0.59 -17.61
CA ALA A 873 29.09 -0.49 -17.13
C ALA A 873 28.89 -1.80 -17.90
N GLU A 874 27.65 -2.16 -18.24
CA GLU A 874 27.33 -3.33 -19.06
C GLU A 874 27.97 -3.23 -20.47
N LYS A 875 27.88 -2.09 -21.13
CA LYS A 875 28.44 -1.90 -22.47
C LYS A 875 29.95 -1.83 -22.46
N GLU A 876 30.56 -1.25 -21.42
CA GLU A 876 32.02 -1.26 -21.23
C GLU A 876 32.53 -2.70 -21.08
N ASN A 877 31.92 -3.51 -20.23
CA ASN A 877 32.26 -4.92 -20.06
C ASN A 877 32.10 -5.70 -21.38
N LEU A 878 31.01 -5.48 -22.10
CA LEU A 878 30.77 -6.13 -23.38
C LEU A 878 31.85 -5.79 -24.44
N ILE A 879 32.27 -4.54 -24.51
CA ILE A 879 33.35 -4.10 -25.41
C ILE A 879 34.66 -4.76 -25.00
N GLU A 880 34.96 -4.86 -23.71
CA GLU A 880 36.18 -5.50 -23.22
C GLU A 880 36.21 -7.00 -23.54
N GLU A 881 35.11 -7.69 -23.31
CA GLU A 881 34.99 -9.11 -23.72
C GLU A 881 35.18 -9.32 -25.22
N MET A 882 34.59 -8.48 -26.07
CA MET A 882 34.75 -8.56 -27.51
C MET A 882 36.18 -8.24 -27.93
N LYS A 883 36.86 -7.30 -27.31
CA LYS A 883 38.28 -6.98 -27.51
C LYS A 883 39.17 -8.15 -27.09
N MET A 884 38.94 -8.77 -25.93
CA MET A 884 39.64 -9.94 -25.49
C MET A 884 39.52 -11.09 -26.52
N GLN A 885 38.33 -11.34 -27.06
CA GLN A 885 38.11 -12.32 -28.09
C GLN A 885 38.83 -11.94 -29.39
N LEU A 886 38.84 -10.68 -29.77
CA LEU A 886 39.50 -10.19 -30.96
C LEU A 886 41.04 -10.34 -30.88
N ASN A 887 41.60 -10.21 -29.69
CA ASN A 887 43.06 -10.32 -29.44
C ASN A 887 43.59 -11.75 -29.51
N VAL A 888 42.78 -12.75 -29.27
CA VAL A 888 43.17 -14.17 -29.35
C VAL A 888 42.95 -14.81 -30.75
N ILE A 889 42.24 -14.09 -31.64
CA ILE A 889 42.04 -14.44 -33.06
C ILE A 889 43.19 -13.93 -33.93
#